data_eb9e3eb0c6a65816191d8338faaa45a0
#
_entry.id   eb9e3eb0c6a65816191d8338faaa45a0
#
_cell.length_a   1.000
_cell.length_b   1.000
_cell.length_c   1.000
_cell.angle_alpha   90.00
_cell.angle_beta   90.00
_cell.angle_gamma   90.00
#
_symmetry.space_group_name_H-M   'P 1'
#
loop_
_entity.id
_entity.type
_entity.pdbx_description
1 polymer ?
#
loop_
_entity_poly.entity_id
_entity_poly.type
_entity_poly.pdbx_seq_one_letter_code
_entity_poly.pdbx_strand_id
1 'polypeptide(L)'
;MTDTTPSEQRRPAKDRSWLMRTYAGHSTAEASNELYRNNLAKGQTGLSVAFDLPTQTGYDPDSVLARGEVGKVGVPIMHMGEMRKLFDQIPLTEMNTSMTINATAMWLLAMYQVAAEEQNPGMDPAEVAAKLAGTTQNDIIKEYLSRGTYVFPPEHSLRLISDMIAYTVHQIPKWNPINICSYHLQEAGATPVQEIAYAMCTAISVLDSVKASGQVSEEDFGKVVGRISFFVNAGVRFVEEMCKMRAFVELWDEITRERYGVEDPKMRRFRYGVQVNSLGLTEAQPENNVQRIVLEMLAVTLSKNARARAVQLPAWNEALGLPRPWDQQWSLRLQQVLAYESDLLEYGDLFDGSPVVEAKVAELVAGAKEEIDRVQAMGGAIAAVDTGYMKSELVSSHARRRGAIESGEEIIVGVNKFTTTEPSPLTADLDAAIMVADPRAEEAAKASLEAWKAERDETAVTEALAALAAAAKTDANLMEATLAAARAGATTGEWAGTLREVFGEFRAPTGVSGAVGAAEAGAELSVVGKPGLDGHSNGAEQVAVRARDAGFEVIYQGIRLTPEQIVAAAVAEDVHVVGLSILSGSHMSLVPSVVEGLRDAGLGDVPVIVGGIVPESDARALIESGVAAVYTPKDFSLTEIMADIVEVIRKANDLT
;
A
#
# COMPACT_ATOMS: atom_id res chain seq x y z
N MET A 1 30.45 62.86 9.32
CA MET A 1 29.43 61.95 9.87
C MET A 1 28.69 61.36 8.70
N THR A 2 29.09 60.19 8.25
CA THR A 2 28.45 59.47 7.13
C THR A 2 27.47 58.50 7.76
N ASP A 3 26.20 58.79 7.50
CA ASP A 3 25.06 57.99 7.93
C ASP A 3 25.03 56.68 7.09
N THR A 4 25.50 55.58 7.65
CA THR A 4 25.38 54.27 7.04
C THR A 4 24.18 53.57 7.69
N THR A 5 23.01 53.77 7.07
CA THR A 5 21.85 52.91 7.31
C THR A 5 22.23 51.46 7.02
N PRO A 6 21.96 50.50 7.95
CA PRO A 6 22.20 49.08 7.68
C PRO A 6 21.34 48.67 6.49
N SER A 7 21.97 48.14 5.45
CA SER A 7 21.25 47.50 4.33
C SER A 7 20.30 46.44 4.91
N GLU A 8 19.00 46.60 4.71
CA GLU A 8 18.05 45.52 4.89
C GLU A 8 18.55 44.33 4.06
N GLN A 9 19.16 43.36 4.72
CA GLN A 9 19.47 42.08 4.11
C GLN A 9 18.12 41.50 3.69
N ARG A 10 17.83 41.58 2.35
CA ARG A 10 16.69 40.89 1.77
C ARG A 10 16.80 39.43 2.17
N ARG A 11 15.84 38.94 2.99
CA ARG A 11 15.72 37.53 3.28
C ARG A 11 15.68 36.75 1.96
N PRO A 12 16.41 35.62 1.82
CA PRO A 12 16.34 34.80 0.63
C PRO A 12 14.89 34.46 0.30
N ALA A 13 14.55 34.37 -0.99
CA ALA A 13 13.21 33.95 -1.39
C ALA A 13 12.98 32.51 -0.91
N LYS A 14 11.96 32.32 -0.10
CA LYS A 14 11.59 31.01 0.46
C LYS A 14 11.16 30.06 -0.67
N ASP A 15 11.72 28.85 -0.70
CA ASP A 15 11.27 27.80 -1.61
C ASP A 15 9.78 27.44 -1.37
N ARG A 16 9.12 26.88 -2.36
CA ARG A 16 7.81 26.28 -2.15
C ARG A 16 7.94 25.02 -1.30
N SER A 17 7.05 24.87 -0.34
CA SER A 17 6.93 23.61 0.41
C SER A 17 6.41 22.47 -0.48
N TRP A 18 6.53 21.26 -0.01
CA TRP A 18 5.90 20.08 -0.57
C TRP A 18 4.36 20.14 -0.44
N LEU A 19 3.68 19.30 -1.19
CA LEU A 19 2.24 19.07 -1.01
C LEU A 19 2.02 18.35 0.31
N MET A 20 1.19 18.92 1.17
CA MET A 20 0.83 18.34 2.47
C MET A 20 -0.44 17.53 2.29
N ARG A 21 -0.36 16.23 2.53
CA ARG A 21 -1.45 15.28 2.37
C ARG A 21 -1.73 14.53 3.66
N THR A 22 -2.96 14.08 3.80
CA THR A 22 -3.39 13.07 4.77
C THR A 22 -3.99 11.92 3.97
N TYR A 23 -3.50 10.71 4.19
CA TYR A 23 -4.09 9.49 3.63
C TYR A 23 -5.39 9.20 4.37
N ALA A 24 -6.51 9.22 3.67
CA ALA A 24 -7.81 9.14 4.31
C ALA A 24 -8.87 8.50 3.40
N GLY A 25 -9.82 7.82 4.03
CA GLY A 25 -10.97 7.17 3.45
C GLY A 25 -11.49 6.11 4.40
N HIS A 26 -12.79 6.04 4.61
CA HIS A 26 -13.43 5.05 5.48
C HIS A 26 -14.95 5.01 5.26
N SER A 27 -15.57 3.95 5.72
CA SER A 27 -17.01 3.75 5.81
C SER A 27 -17.77 3.98 4.52
N THR A 28 -18.15 5.22 4.21
CA THR A 28 -18.92 5.58 3.01
C THR A 28 -18.27 6.72 2.23
N ALA A 29 -18.74 6.95 1.01
CA ALA A 29 -18.27 8.06 0.19
C ALA A 29 -18.61 9.42 0.82
N GLU A 30 -19.79 9.55 1.43
CA GLU A 30 -20.22 10.78 2.11
C GLU A 30 -19.35 11.09 3.34
N ALA A 31 -19.09 10.08 4.20
CA ALA A 31 -18.24 10.25 5.38
C ALA A 31 -16.79 10.62 4.99
N SER A 32 -16.27 9.99 3.92
CA SER A 32 -14.95 10.31 3.40
C SER A 32 -14.88 11.70 2.76
N ASN A 33 -15.93 12.14 2.05
CA ASN A 33 -16.04 13.48 1.51
C ASN A 33 -16.01 14.54 2.62
N GLU A 34 -16.77 14.35 3.69
CA GLU A 34 -16.75 15.26 4.84
C GLU A 34 -15.36 15.37 5.45
N LEU A 35 -14.66 14.23 5.63
CA LEU A 35 -13.29 14.21 6.14
C LEU A 35 -12.33 14.97 5.20
N TYR A 36 -12.43 14.80 3.89
CA TYR A 36 -11.59 15.51 2.92
C TYR A 36 -11.82 17.02 2.96
N ARG A 37 -13.07 17.47 2.96
CA ARG A 37 -13.38 18.90 3.06
C ARG A 37 -12.88 19.50 4.36
N ASN A 38 -13.03 18.79 5.47
CA ASN A 38 -12.51 19.21 6.77
C ASN A 38 -10.98 19.32 6.78
N ASN A 39 -10.27 18.39 6.17
CA ASN A 39 -8.81 18.41 6.06
C ASN A 39 -8.32 19.54 5.13
N LEU A 40 -9.00 19.78 4.02
CA LEU A 40 -8.71 20.90 3.11
C LEU A 40 -8.91 22.25 3.84
N ALA A 41 -9.98 22.40 4.62
CA ALA A 41 -10.22 23.60 5.44
C ALA A 41 -9.14 23.84 6.51
N LYS A 42 -8.43 22.80 6.94
CA LYS A 42 -7.30 22.88 7.87
C LYS A 42 -5.96 23.17 7.19
N GLY A 43 -5.95 23.38 5.87
CA GLY A 43 -4.75 23.73 5.10
C GLY A 43 -4.01 22.57 4.44
N GLN A 44 -4.65 21.41 4.29
CA GLN A 44 -4.19 20.36 3.39
C GLN A 44 -4.19 20.89 1.95
N THR A 45 -3.13 20.60 1.18
CA THR A 45 -2.93 21.19 -0.15
C THR A 45 -3.12 20.21 -1.31
N GLY A 46 -3.44 18.96 -1.02
CA GLY A 46 -3.76 17.92 -1.99
C GLY A 46 -4.46 16.76 -1.31
N LEU A 47 -5.23 15.98 -2.06
CA LEU A 47 -5.91 14.80 -1.55
C LEU A 47 -5.06 13.54 -1.67
N SER A 48 -5.23 12.61 -0.73
CA SER A 48 -4.73 11.24 -0.83
C SER A 48 -5.85 10.29 -0.43
N VAL A 49 -6.42 9.61 -1.42
CA VAL A 49 -7.62 8.77 -1.27
C VAL A 49 -7.23 7.34 -0.92
N ALA A 50 -7.75 6.85 0.20
CA ALA A 50 -7.71 5.45 0.58
C ALA A 50 -8.97 4.75 0.09
N PHE A 51 -8.84 3.79 -0.83
CA PHE A 51 -9.94 2.93 -1.25
C PHE A 51 -9.96 1.64 -0.43
N ASP A 52 -11.14 1.07 -0.23
CA ASP A 52 -11.26 -0.20 0.45
C ASP A 52 -10.76 -1.39 -0.39
N LEU A 53 -10.57 -2.53 0.23
CA LEU A 53 -10.00 -3.70 -0.43
C LEU A 53 -10.89 -4.26 -1.56
N PRO A 54 -12.23 -4.33 -1.44
CA PRO A 54 -13.08 -4.69 -2.56
C PRO A 54 -12.88 -3.79 -3.79
N THR A 55 -12.86 -2.48 -3.61
CA THR A 55 -12.59 -1.51 -4.70
C THR A 55 -11.21 -1.74 -5.32
N GLN A 56 -10.16 -1.95 -4.52
CA GLN A 56 -8.80 -2.15 -5.01
C GLN A 56 -8.62 -3.47 -5.75
N THR A 57 -9.38 -4.50 -5.41
CA THR A 57 -9.30 -5.83 -6.00
C THR A 57 -10.41 -6.13 -7.01
N GLY A 58 -11.27 -5.15 -7.29
CA GLY A 58 -12.30 -5.27 -8.32
C GLY A 58 -13.43 -6.24 -7.95
N TYR A 59 -13.96 -6.09 -6.72
CA TYR A 59 -15.14 -6.78 -6.26
C TYR A 59 -16.22 -5.78 -5.85
N ASP A 60 -17.46 -6.13 -6.11
CA ASP A 60 -18.61 -5.41 -5.57
C ASP A 60 -18.89 -5.86 -4.13
N PRO A 61 -19.59 -5.05 -3.31
CA PRO A 61 -19.83 -5.35 -1.90
C PRO A 61 -20.72 -6.59 -1.66
N ASP A 62 -21.41 -7.09 -2.67
CA ASP A 62 -22.20 -8.33 -2.63
C ASP A 62 -21.37 -9.61 -2.85
N SER A 63 -20.09 -9.47 -3.23
CA SER A 63 -19.17 -10.60 -3.39
C SER A 63 -18.85 -11.27 -2.05
N VAL A 64 -18.75 -12.60 -2.04
CA VAL A 64 -18.36 -13.39 -0.86
C VAL A 64 -16.98 -12.93 -0.30
N LEU A 65 -16.02 -12.61 -1.18
CA LEU A 65 -14.69 -12.12 -0.79
C LEU A 65 -14.69 -10.72 -0.20
N ALA A 66 -15.71 -9.90 -0.49
CA ALA A 66 -15.85 -8.55 0.05
C ALA A 66 -16.39 -8.53 1.50
N ARG A 67 -16.93 -9.65 1.98
CA ARG A 67 -17.56 -9.76 3.30
C ARG A 67 -16.62 -9.32 4.42
N GLY A 68 -17.06 -8.36 5.20
CA GLY A 68 -16.31 -7.81 6.33
C GLY A 68 -15.20 -6.83 5.97
N GLU A 69 -14.96 -6.56 4.67
CA GLU A 69 -13.88 -5.67 4.19
C GLU A 69 -14.40 -4.32 3.66
N VAL A 70 -15.70 -4.22 3.37
CA VAL A 70 -16.32 -3.02 2.79
C VAL A 70 -16.21 -1.84 3.74
N GLY A 71 -15.59 -0.75 3.31
CA GLY A 71 -15.46 0.49 4.08
C GLY A 71 -14.52 0.41 5.30
N LYS A 72 -13.79 -0.67 5.51
CA LYS A 72 -12.94 -0.88 6.70
C LYS A 72 -11.64 -0.09 6.65
N VAL A 73 -10.86 -0.25 5.62
CA VAL A 73 -9.52 0.37 5.48
C VAL A 73 -9.48 1.41 4.35
N GLY A 74 -10.61 1.87 3.90
CA GLY A 74 -10.76 2.84 2.83
C GLY A 74 -12.23 3.04 2.45
N VAL A 75 -12.47 3.90 1.46
CA VAL A 75 -13.81 4.21 0.96
C VAL A 75 -14.23 3.21 -0.13
N PRO A 76 -15.43 2.64 -0.05
CA PRO A 76 -15.99 1.77 -1.09
C PRO A 76 -16.45 2.60 -2.29
N ILE A 77 -15.93 2.31 -3.48
CA ILE A 77 -16.33 2.94 -4.73
C ILE A 77 -16.70 1.86 -5.75
N MET A 78 -17.95 1.44 -5.71
CA MET A 78 -18.47 0.39 -6.57
C MET A 78 -19.07 0.89 -7.89
N HIS A 79 -19.47 2.15 -8.00
CA HIS A 79 -20.05 2.76 -9.21
C HIS A 79 -19.91 4.28 -9.23
N MET A 80 -20.26 4.89 -10.37
CA MET A 80 -20.19 6.34 -10.57
C MET A 80 -20.95 7.17 -9.53
N GLY A 81 -22.06 6.66 -8.98
CA GLY A 81 -22.81 7.33 -7.94
C GLY A 81 -21.97 7.60 -6.69
N GLU A 82 -21.16 6.63 -6.26
CA GLU A 82 -20.27 6.79 -5.11
C GLU A 82 -19.08 7.72 -5.43
N MET A 83 -18.57 7.69 -6.65
CA MET A 83 -17.51 8.62 -7.08
C MET A 83 -17.99 10.06 -7.06
N ARG A 84 -19.24 10.33 -7.49
CA ARG A 84 -19.86 11.67 -7.42
C ARG A 84 -19.97 12.16 -5.98
N LYS A 85 -20.44 11.31 -5.06
CA LYS A 85 -20.56 11.62 -3.62
C LYS A 85 -19.20 11.88 -2.99
N LEU A 86 -18.19 11.07 -3.32
CA LEU A 86 -16.83 11.20 -2.77
C LEU A 86 -16.24 12.58 -3.06
N PHE A 87 -16.48 13.13 -4.24
CA PHE A 87 -15.93 14.41 -4.67
C PHE A 87 -16.96 15.54 -4.74
N ASP A 88 -18.10 15.39 -4.08
CA ASP A 88 -19.08 16.47 -3.98
C ASP A 88 -18.46 17.73 -3.36
N GLN A 89 -18.67 18.89 -4.00
CA GLN A 89 -18.11 20.19 -3.63
C GLN A 89 -16.57 20.26 -3.62
N ILE A 90 -15.88 19.31 -4.23
CA ILE A 90 -14.41 19.35 -4.41
C ILE A 90 -14.12 19.53 -5.91
N PRO A 91 -13.58 20.69 -6.35
CA PRO A 91 -13.37 20.97 -7.76
C PRO A 91 -12.21 20.14 -8.34
N LEU A 92 -12.52 19.10 -9.11
CA LEU A 92 -11.53 18.13 -9.60
C LEU A 92 -10.53 18.73 -10.59
N THR A 93 -10.92 19.78 -11.33
CA THR A 93 -10.03 20.50 -12.27
C THR A 93 -8.99 21.40 -11.58
N GLU A 94 -9.15 21.64 -10.28
CA GLU A 94 -8.24 22.48 -9.48
C GLU A 94 -7.46 21.67 -8.44
N MET A 95 -8.01 20.52 -8.03
CA MET A 95 -7.45 19.69 -6.97
C MET A 95 -6.35 18.76 -7.49
N ASN A 96 -5.26 18.61 -6.71
CA ASN A 96 -4.28 17.56 -6.94
C ASN A 96 -4.65 16.33 -6.12
N THR A 97 -5.08 15.26 -6.80
CA THR A 97 -5.60 14.05 -6.15
C THR A 97 -4.65 12.87 -6.35
N SER A 98 -4.20 12.26 -5.25
CA SER A 98 -3.48 10.99 -5.28
C SER A 98 -4.44 9.85 -4.93
N MET A 99 -4.42 8.80 -5.73
CA MET A 99 -5.24 7.60 -5.53
C MET A 99 -4.34 6.40 -5.26
N THR A 100 -4.49 5.82 -4.06
CA THR A 100 -3.80 4.58 -3.69
C THR A 100 -4.62 3.41 -4.21
N ILE A 101 -4.28 2.98 -5.41
CA ILE A 101 -5.00 1.96 -6.17
C ILE A 101 -4.07 1.34 -7.18
N ASN A 102 -4.18 0.07 -7.45
CA ASN A 102 -3.30 -0.67 -8.36
C ASN A 102 -4.07 -1.43 -9.42
N ALA A 103 -4.59 -2.63 -9.15
CA ALA A 103 -5.23 -3.46 -10.16
C ALA A 103 -6.42 -2.79 -10.87
N THR A 104 -7.20 -1.98 -10.16
CA THR A 104 -8.35 -1.24 -10.70
C THR A 104 -8.05 0.23 -11.02
N ALA A 105 -6.77 0.61 -11.15
CA ALA A 105 -6.35 2.00 -11.36
C ALA A 105 -6.95 2.62 -12.63
N MET A 106 -6.99 1.88 -13.73
CA MET A 106 -7.58 2.33 -14.99
C MET A 106 -9.08 2.63 -14.82
N TRP A 107 -9.81 1.78 -14.13
CA TRP A 107 -11.22 1.94 -13.83
C TRP A 107 -11.50 3.18 -12.98
N LEU A 108 -10.76 3.35 -11.88
CA LEU A 108 -10.95 4.49 -10.98
C LEU A 108 -10.56 5.82 -11.63
N LEU A 109 -9.52 5.83 -12.49
CA LEU A 109 -9.18 7.03 -13.27
C LEU A 109 -10.29 7.37 -14.27
N ALA A 110 -10.88 6.37 -14.92
CA ALA A 110 -12.01 6.60 -15.83
C ALA A 110 -13.21 7.22 -15.10
N MET A 111 -13.59 6.67 -13.95
CA MET A 111 -14.67 7.23 -13.14
C MET A 111 -14.34 8.66 -12.63
N TYR A 112 -13.08 8.92 -12.25
CA TYR A 112 -12.64 10.24 -11.83
C TYR A 112 -12.73 11.27 -12.95
N GLN A 113 -12.33 10.89 -14.16
CA GLN A 113 -12.44 11.73 -15.35
C GLN A 113 -13.90 12.04 -15.68
N VAL A 114 -14.77 11.02 -15.69
CA VAL A 114 -16.21 11.20 -15.94
C VAL A 114 -16.84 12.10 -14.88
N ALA A 115 -16.50 11.92 -13.60
CA ALA A 115 -16.99 12.81 -12.54
C ALA A 115 -16.54 14.27 -12.73
N ALA A 116 -15.31 14.48 -13.19
CA ALA A 116 -14.80 15.84 -13.50
C ALA A 116 -15.53 16.47 -14.71
N GLU A 117 -15.82 15.68 -15.74
CA GLU A 117 -16.62 16.12 -16.88
C GLU A 117 -18.03 16.56 -16.44
N GLU A 118 -18.68 15.76 -15.59
CA GLU A 118 -20.01 16.07 -15.02
C GLU A 118 -20.00 17.31 -14.12
N GLN A 119 -18.93 17.57 -13.38
CA GLN A 119 -18.77 18.81 -12.62
C GLN A 119 -18.62 20.07 -13.50
N ASN A 120 -18.25 19.90 -14.78
CA ASN A 120 -17.97 20.99 -15.72
C ASN A 120 -18.79 20.88 -17.02
N PRO A 121 -20.14 20.84 -16.96
CA PRO A 121 -21.00 20.50 -18.11
C PRO A 121 -20.92 21.50 -19.29
N GLY A 122 -20.31 22.67 -19.10
CA GLY A 122 -20.11 23.68 -20.15
C GLY A 122 -18.73 23.67 -20.79
N MET A 123 -17.83 22.76 -20.37
CA MET A 123 -16.47 22.65 -20.87
C MET A 123 -16.32 21.43 -21.78
N ASP A 124 -15.49 21.55 -22.80
CA ASP A 124 -15.16 20.38 -23.64
C ASP A 124 -14.49 19.28 -22.79
N PRO A 125 -14.90 18.02 -22.90
CA PRO A 125 -14.31 16.91 -22.14
C PRO A 125 -12.78 16.83 -22.25
N ALA A 126 -12.19 17.12 -23.40
CA ALA A 126 -10.74 17.15 -23.56
C ALA A 126 -10.08 18.31 -22.79
N GLU A 127 -10.76 19.47 -22.69
CA GLU A 127 -10.28 20.57 -21.85
C GLU A 127 -10.37 20.25 -20.37
N VAL A 128 -11.40 19.54 -19.94
CA VAL A 128 -11.52 19.04 -18.55
C VAL A 128 -10.38 18.08 -18.26
N ALA A 129 -10.18 17.07 -19.11
CA ALA A 129 -9.12 16.08 -18.96
C ALA A 129 -7.73 16.74 -18.87
N ALA A 130 -7.44 17.71 -19.73
CA ALA A 130 -6.17 18.44 -19.74
C ALA A 130 -5.90 19.27 -18.45
N LYS A 131 -6.93 19.57 -17.66
CA LYS A 131 -6.79 20.26 -16.37
C LYS A 131 -6.52 19.33 -15.21
N LEU A 132 -6.92 18.05 -15.30
CA LEU A 132 -6.78 17.09 -14.21
C LEU A 132 -5.32 16.93 -13.81
N ALA A 133 -5.05 17.01 -12.52
CA ALA A 133 -3.72 16.88 -11.95
C ALA A 133 -3.76 15.91 -10.77
N GLY A 134 -2.93 14.90 -10.82
CA GLY A 134 -2.94 13.88 -9.77
C GLY A 134 -1.99 12.73 -10.04
N THR A 135 -2.25 11.64 -9.36
CA THR A 135 -1.42 10.43 -9.41
C THR A 135 -2.28 9.20 -9.13
N THR A 136 -2.14 8.18 -9.95
CA THR A 136 -2.59 6.81 -9.62
C THR A 136 -1.41 5.96 -9.22
N GLN A 137 -1.51 5.19 -8.16
CA GLN A 137 -0.39 4.37 -7.70
C GLN A 137 -0.04 3.26 -8.70
N ASN A 138 -0.92 2.56 -9.26
CA ASN A 138 -0.79 1.64 -10.42
C ASN A 138 0.55 0.88 -10.56
N ASP A 139 1.15 0.48 -9.45
CA ASP A 139 2.35 -0.35 -9.40
C ASP A 139 1.98 -1.79 -9.02
N ILE A 140 1.89 -2.64 -10.03
CA ILE A 140 1.45 -4.02 -9.80
C ILE A 140 2.57 -4.93 -9.34
N ILE A 141 3.83 -4.66 -9.70
CA ILE A 141 4.96 -5.52 -9.34
C ILE A 141 5.13 -5.56 -7.83
N LYS A 142 5.07 -4.40 -7.16
CA LYS A 142 5.15 -4.38 -5.69
C LYS A 142 3.94 -5.07 -5.03
N GLU A 143 2.79 -5.14 -5.71
CA GLU A 143 1.63 -5.87 -5.19
C GLU A 143 1.90 -7.38 -5.14
N TYR A 144 2.58 -7.93 -6.15
CA TYR A 144 3.00 -9.33 -6.13
C TYR A 144 4.02 -9.62 -5.01
N LEU A 145 4.80 -8.62 -4.61
CA LEU A 145 5.89 -8.77 -3.64
C LEU A 145 5.44 -8.55 -2.19
N SER A 146 4.47 -7.65 -1.92
CA SER A 146 4.24 -7.20 -0.56
C SER A 146 2.79 -7.02 -0.16
N ARG A 147 1.96 -6.34 -0.95
CA ARG A 147 0.64 -5.88 -0.52
C ARG A 147 -0.52 -6.77 -0.97
N GLY A 148 -0.37 -7.49 -2.09
CA GLY A 148 -1.31 -8.50 -2.53
C GLY A 148 -2.62 -8.00 -3.13
N THR A 149 -2.79 -6.71 -3.46
CA THR A 149 -4.00 -6.18 -4.13
C THR A 149 -3.87 -6.23 -5.65
N TYR A 150 -3.48 -7.37 -6.19
CA TYR A 150 -3.42 -7.67 -7.62
C TYR A 150 -4.58 -8.60 -8.03
N VAL A 151 -4.87 -8.64 -9.32
CA VAL A 151 -5.94 -9.49 -9.90
C VAL A 151 -5.39 -10.34 -11.03
N PHE A 152 -4.83 -9.70 -12.05
CA PHE A 152 -4.45 -10.31 -13.32
C PHE A 152 -3.01 -10.81 -13.33
N PRO A 153 -2.66 -11.73 -14.25
CA PRO A 153 -1.27 -12.11 -14.52
C PRO A 153 -0.39 -10.91 -14.83
N PRO A 154 0.92 -10.98 -14.54
CA PRO A 154 1.84 -9.85 -14.68
C PRO A 154 1.84 -9.18 -16.05
N GLU A 155 1.81 -9.94 -17.14
CA GLU A 155 1.80 -9.42 -18.51
C GLU A 155 0.56 -8.57 -18.80
N HIS A 156 -0.63 -9.03 -18.39
CA HIS A 156 -1.88 -8.29 -18.58
C HIS A 156 -1.97 -7.07 -17.68
N SER A 157 -1.43 -7.16 -16.47
CA SER A 157 -1.31 -6.02 -15.56
C SER A 157 -0.39 -4.94 -16.13
N LEU A 158 0.78 -5.31 -16.70
CA LEU A 158 1.68 -4.36 -17.37
C LEU A 158 1.05 -3.76 -18.62
N ARG A 159 0.23 -4.52 -19.37
CA ARG A 159 -0.54 -3.98 -20.48
C ARG A 159 -1.50 -2.88 -20.02
N LEU A 160 -2.29 -3.10 -18.97
CA LEU A 160 -3.19 -2.07 -18.42
C LEU A 160 -2.42 -0.81 -18.00
N ILE A 161 -1.24 -0.97 -17.39
CA ILE A 161 -0.36 0.14 -17.03
C ILE A 161 0.11 0.89 -18.28
N SER A 162 0.59 0.18 -19.30
CA SER A 162 1.07 0.77 -20.55
C SER A 162 -0.03 1.52 -21.30
N ASP A 163 -1.22 0.95 -21.39
CA ASP A 163 -2.40 1.57 -21.99
C ASP A 163 -2.77 2.86 -21.28
N MET A 164 -2.77 2.86 -19.95
CA MET A 164 -3.07 4.02 -19.14
C MET A 164 -2.00 5.10 -19.28
N ILE A 165 -0.71 4.74 -19.36
CA ILE A 165 0.40 5.67 -19.59
C ILE A 165 0.24 6.31 -20.97
N ALA A 166 0.00 5.53 -22.02
CA ALA A 166 -0.17 6.03 -23.37
C ALA A 166 -1.36 7.00 -23.48
N TYR A 167 -2.48 6.67 -22.85
CA TYR A 167 -3.65 7.55 -22.79
C TYR A 167 -3.34 8.86 -22.07
N THR A 168 -2.78 8.79 -20.87
CA THR A 168 -2.60 9.98 -20.02
C THR A 168 -1.56 10.94 -20.55
N VAL A 169 -0.51 10.47 -21.21
CA VAL A 169 0.52 11.35 -21.84
C VAL A 169 -0.12 12.30 -22.84
N HIS A 170 -1.14 11.88 -23.56
CA HIS A 170 -1.82 12.67 -24.58
C HIS A 170 -3.05 13.40 -24.05
N GLN A 171 -3.88 12.76 -23.24
CA GLN A 171 -5.19 13.28 -22.83
C GLN A 171 -5.17 13.99 -21.49
N ILE A 172 -4.34 13.54 -20.55
CA ILE A 172 -4.26 14.08 -19.18
C ILE A 172 -2.82 14.45 -18.82
N PRO A 173 -2.20 15.44 -19.49
CA PRO A 173 -0.75 15.68 -19.47
C PRO A 173 -0.19 16.08 -18.10
N LYS A 174 -1.03 16.43 -17.13
CA LYS A 174 -0.60 16.75 -15.75
C LYS A 174 -0.76 15.57 -14.79
N TRP A 175 -1.25 14.42 -15.24
CA TRP A 175 -1.42 13.22 -14.44
C TRP A 175 -0.15 12.38 -14.40
N ASN A 176 0.15 11.79 -13.26
CA ASN A 176 1.16 10.75 -13.13
C ASN A 176 0.43 9.39 -13.18
N PRO A 177 0.47 8.68 -14.30
CA PRO A 177 -0.32 7.45 -14.50
C PRO A 177 0.18 6.27 -13.69
N ILE A 178 1.41 6.35 -13.21
CA ILE A 178 2.00 5.38 -12.30
C ILE A 178 2.76 6.09 -11.18
N ASN A 179 2.71 5.48 -10.01
CA ASN A 179 3.50 5.85 -8.86
C ASN A 179 4.22 4.58 -8.39
N ILE A 180 5.46 4.42 -8.83
CA ILE A 180 6.28 3.25 -8.47
C ILE A 180 6.53 3.28 -6.98
N CYS A 181 6.09 2.23 -6.29
CA CYS A 181 5.92 2.25 -4.86
C CYS A 181 6.91 1.33 -4.15
N SER A 182 8.00 1.87 -3.65
CA SER A 182 8.92 1.16 -2.77
C SER A 182 8.50 1.18 -1.29
N TYR A 183 7.50 1.99 -0.93
CA TYR A 183 6.98 2.07 0.43
C TYR A 183 6.65 0.68 1.01
N HIS A 184 5.85 -0.11 0.31
CA HIS A 184 5.45 -1.43 0.77
C HIS A 184 6.60 -2.47 0.73
N LEU A 185 7.64 -2.24 -0.10
CA LEU A 185 8.83 -3.10 -0.11
C LEU A 185 9.61 -2.96 1.20
N GLN A 186 9.75 -1.73 1.73
CA GLN A 186 10.36 -1.50 3.03
C GLN A 186 9.52 -2.15 4.14
N GLU A 187 8.20 -2.04 4.08
CA GLU A 187 7.29 -2.72 5.02
C GLU A 187 7.44 -4.25 4.97
N ALA A 188 7.73 -4.80 3.79
CA ALA A 188 8.03 -6.22 3.59
C ALA A 188 9.46 -6.60 4.01
N GLY A 189 10.25 -5.67 4.53
CA GLY A 189 11.59 -5.91 5.05
C GLY A 189 12.74 -5.57 4.10
N ALA A 190 12.49 -4.84 3.00
CA ALA A 190 13.56 -4.40 2.11
C ALA A 190 14.60 -3.55 2.85
N THR A 191 15.87 -3.85 2.60
CA THR A 191 16.97 -2.96 2.96
C THR A 191 16.96 -1.72 2.05
N PRO A 192 17.63 -0.60 2.41
CA PRO A 192 17.74 0.56 1.53
C PRO A 192 18.22 0.23 0.10
N VAL A 193 19.16 -0.70 -0.03
CA VAL A 193 19.68 -1.18 -1.32
C VAL A 193 18.58 -1.91 -2.11
N GLN A 194 17.88 -2.85 -1.49
CA GLN A 194 16.78 -3.59 -2.12
C GLN A 194 15.62 -2.66 -2.51
N GLU A 195 15.30 -1.69 -1.66
CA GLU A 195 14.25 -0.71 -1.95
C GLU A 195 14.55 0.08 -3.23
N ILE A 196 15.78 0.61 -3.35
CA ILE A 196 16.23 1.32 -4.56
C ILE A 196 16.21 0.37 -5.77
N ALA A 197 16.84 -0.79 -5.65
CA ALA A 197 17.00 -1.73 -6.76
C ALA A 197 15.65 -2.21 -7.30
N TYR A 198 14.75 -2.65 -6.44
CA TYR A 198 13.46 -3.20 -6.88
C TYR A 198 12.52 -2.13 -7.43
N ALA A 199 12.55 -0.91 -6.90
CA ALA A 199 11.84 0.22 -7.50
C ALA A 199 12.36 0.53 -8.91
N MET A 200 13.68 0.53 -9.12
CA MET A 200 14.27 0.75 -10.44
C MET A 200 13.97 -0.41 -11.41
N CYS A 201 14.01 -1.65 -10.95
CA CYS A 201 13.61 -2.82 -11.75
C CYS A 201 12.14 -2.73 -12.20
N THR A 202 11.24 -2.28 -11.31
CA THR A 202 9.84 -2.00 -11.65
C THR A 202 9.75 -0.91 -12.71
N ALA A 203 10.47 0.21 -12.53
CA ALA A 203 10.49 1.31 -13.49
C ALA A 203 10.97 0.85 -14.87
N ILE A 204 12.04 0.08 -14.93
CA ILE A 204 12.58 -0.51 -16.17
C ILE A 204 11.53 -1.39 -16.84
N SER A 205 10.89 -2.31 -16.11
CA SER A 205 9.87 -3.19 -16.67
C SER A 205 8.69 -2.43 -17.25
N VAL A 206 8.24 -1.37 -16.57
CA VAL A 206 7.15 -0.50 -17.06
C VAL A 206 7.57 0.27 -18.31
N LEU A 207 8.74 0.90 -18.31
CA LEU A 207 9.22 1.68 -19.46
C LEU A 207 9.48 0.79 -20.68
N ASP A 208 10.04 -0.40 -20.48
CA ASP A 208 10.25 -1.38 -21.55
C ASP A 208 8.91 -1.86 -22.12
N SER A 209 7.90 -2.10 -21.27
CA SER A 209 6.54 -2.47 -21.71
C SER A 209 5.88 -1.35 -22.52
N VAL A 210 6.00 -0.09 -22.10
CA VAL A 210 5.47 1.06 -22.85
C VAL A 210 6.16 1.18 -24.23
N LYS A 211 7.48 1.00 -24.30
CA LYS A 211 8.20 1.00 -25.60
C LYS A 211 7.73 -0.15 -26.49
N ALA A 212 7.60 -1.34 -25.94
CA ALA A 212 7.19 -2.54 -26.67
C ALA A 212 5.74 -2.43 -27.20
N SER A 213 4.87 -1.70 -26.50
CA SER A 213 3.48 -1.51 -26.93
C SER A 213 3.33 -0.72 -28.24
N GLY A 214 4.33 0.12 -28.58
CA GLY A 214 4.30 0.99 -29.76
C GLY A 214 3.23 2.10 -29.73
N GLN A 215 2.53 2.28 -28.62
CA GLN A 215 1.44 3.26 -28.48
C GLN A 215 1.95 4.70 -28.24
N VAL A 216 3.22 4.86 -27.86
CA VAL A 216 3.87 6.16 -27.64
C VAL A 216 5.03 6.29 -28.59
N SER A 217 5.11 7.43 -29.31
CA SER A 217 6.21 7.72 -30.22
C SER A 217 7.55 7.88 -29.47
N GLU A 218 8.66 7.70 -30.17
CA GLU A 218 9.99 7.96 -29.59
C GLU A 218 10.15 9.43 -29.16
N GLU A 219 9.55 10.37 -29.88
CA GLU A 219 9.56 11.80 -29.56
C GLU A 219 8.82 12.08 -28.23
N ASP A 220 7.72 11.39 -27.97
CA ASP A 220 6.91 11.57 -26.77
C ASP A 220 7.40 10.72 -25.59
N PHE A 221 8.31 9.78 -25.81
CA PHE A 221 8.78 8.87 -24.74
C PHE A 221 9.43 9.63 -23.57
N GLY A 222 10.11 10.74 -23.82
CA GLY A 222 10.61 11.62 -22.77
C GLY A 222 9.49 12.15 -21.85
N LYS A 223 8.29 12.38 -22.39
CA LYS A 223 7.12 12.80 -21.60
C LYS A 223 6.63 11.65 -20.69
N VAL A 224 6.69 10.40 -21.17
CA VAL A 224 6.39 9.21 -20.34
C VAL A 224 7.32 9.19 -19.13
N VAL A 225 8.63 9.23 -19.35
CA VAL A 225 9.63 9.27 -18.27
C VAL A 225 9.36 10.43 -17.32
N GLY A 226 9.07 11.61 -17.86
CA GLY A 226 8.72 12.81 -17.10
C GLY A 226 7.43 12.68 -16.29
N ARG A 227 6.58 11.67 -16.51
CA ARG A 227 5.35 11.41 -15.74
C ARG A 227 5.42 10.19 -14.84
N ILE A 228 6.50 9.41 -14.89
CA ILE A 228 6.77 8.44 -13.85
C ILE A 228 6.99 9.19 -12.53
N SER A 229 6.26 8.80 -11.52
CA SER A 229 6.46 9.26 -10.15
C SER A 229 6.77 8.06 -9.25
N PHE A 230 7.29 8.35 -8.07
CA PHE A 230 7.65 7.33 -7.09
C PHE A 230 6.91 7.59 -5.78
N PHE A 231 6.69 6.53 -5.02
CA PHE A 231 6.17 6.60 -3.67
C PHE A 231 7.07 5.75 -2.76
N VAL A 232 7.83 6.43 -1.93
CA VAL A 232 8.89 5.81 -1.14
C VAL A 232 8.55 5.83 0.34
N ASN A 233 9.32 5.09 1.11
CA ASN A 233 9.27 5.08 2.57
C ASN A 233 10.53 5.76 3.14
N ALA A 234 10.47 6.18 4.39
CA ALA A 234 11.61 6.65 5.16
C ALA A 234 11.47 6.24 6.61
N GLY A 235 12.42 5.47 7.10
CA GLY A 235 12.47 5.04 8.50
C GLY A 235 13.23 6.01 9.40
N VAL A 236 13.33 5.66 10.67
CA VAL A 236 13.92 6.50 11.73
C VAL A 236 15.43 6.75 11.58
N ARG A 237 16.14 5.94 10.80
CA ARG A 237 17.57 6.13 10.48
C ARG A 237 17.76 7.25 9.45
N PHE A 238 17.32 8.45 9.80
CA PHE A 238 17.05 9.56 8.89
C PHE A 238 18.25 10.01 8.04
N VAL A 239 19.49 9.84 8.49
CA VAL A 239 20.69 10.17 7.70
C VAL A 239 20.86 9.17 6.55
N GLU A 240 20.74 7.86 6.82
CA GLU A 240 20.79 6.81 5.79
C GLU A 240 19.63 6.94 4.80
N GLU A 241 18.43 7.22 5.31
CA GLU A 241 17.24 7.43 4.49
C GLU A 241 17.37 8.66 3.59
N MET A 242 17.95 9.76 4.09
CA MET A 242 18.26 10.93 3.27
C MET A 242 19.26 10.58 2.15
N CYS A 243 20.30 9.80 2.46
CA CYS A 243 21.24 9.32 1.45
C CYS A 243 20.56 8.40 0.43
N LYS A 244 19.60 7.57 0.85
CA LYS A 244 18.77 6.76 -0.02
C LYS A 244 18.01 7.62 -1.04
N MET A 245 17.39 8.73 -0.60
CA MET A 245 16.70 9.64 -1.52
C MET A 245 17.66 10.26 -2.54
N ARG A 246 18.87 10.63 -2.14
CA ARG A 246 19.89 11.13 -3.06
C ARG A 246 20.36 10.05 -4.04
N ALA A 247 20.52 8.81 -3.57
CA ALA A 247 20.86 7.66 -4.43
C ALA A 247 19.76 7.38 -5.48
N PHE A 248 18.49 7.48 -5.11
CA PHE A 248 17.37 7.40 -6.05
C PHE A 248 17.46 8.47 -7.15
N VAL A 249 17.77 9.72 -6.77
CA VAL A 249 17.91 10.83 -7.73
C VAL A 249 19.03 10.57 -8.72
N GLU A 250 20.19 10.13 -8.25
CA GLU A 250 21.37 9.85 -9.06
C GLU A 250 21.11 8.67 -10.02
N LEU A 251 20.63 7.56 -9.50
CA LEU A 251 20.42 6.35 -10.27
C LEU A 251 19.28 6.50 -11.30
N TRP A 252 18.21 7.23 -10.97
CA TRP A 252 17.14 7.50 -11.91
C TRP A 252 17.61 8.38 -13.09
N ASP A 253 18.41 9.43 -12.83
CA ASP A 253 18.98 10.26 -13.89
C ASP A 253 19.87 9.42 -14.80
N GLU A 254 20.72 8.56 -14.24
CA GLU A 254 21.61 7.69 -15.00
C GLU A 254 20.81 6.70 -15.87
N ILE A 255 19.86 5.95 -15.31
CA ILE A 255 19.06 4.96 -16.05
C ILE A 255 18.28 5.64 -17.19
N THR A 256 17.64 6.76 -16.92
CA THR A 256 16.82 7.42 -17.93
C THR A 256 17.62 8.08 -19.03
N ARG A 257 18.84 8.53 -18.73
CA ARG A 257 19.77 9.05 -19.72
C ARG A 257 20.42 7.95 -20.56
N GLU A 258 20.97 6.92 -19.89
CA GLU A 258 21.83 5.93 -20.57
C GLU A 258 21.02 4.81 -21.24
N ARG A 259 20.00 4.28 -20.58
CA ARG A 259 19.16 3.22 -21.15
C ARG A 259 18.10 3.73 -22.11
N TYR A 260 17.50 4.87 -21.81
CA TYR A 260 16.34 5.39 -22.56
C TYR A 260 16.64 6.61 -23.43
N GLY A 261 17.83 7.20 -23.35
CA GLY A 261 18.27 8.30 -24.19
C GLY A 261 17.50 9.60 -23.97
N VAL A 262 16.92 9.81 -22.77
CA VAL A 262 16.15 11.03 -22.46
C VAL A 262 17.13 12.18 -22.19
N GLU A 263 17.20 13.16 -23.09
CA GLU A 263 18.16 14.26 -23.00
C GLU A 263 17.71 15.39 -22.07
N ASP A 264 16.40 15.71 -22.04
CA ASP A 264 15.90 16.82 -21.20
C ASP A 264 15.99 16.46 -19.70
N PRO A 265 16.85 17.18 -18.93
CA PRO A 265 17.00 16.92 -17.49
C PRO A 265 15.72 17.17 -16.68
N LYS A 266 14.75 17.93 -17.24
CA LYS A 266 13.45 18.12 -16.57
C LYS A 266 12.63 16.82 -16.58
N MET A 267 12.75 16.05 -17.66
CA MET A 267 12.05 14.76 -17.79
C MET A 267 12.72 13.66 -16.96
N ARG A 268 14.03 13.75 -16.70
CA ARG A 268 14.78 12.80 -15.87
C ARG A 268 14.69 13.05 -14.35
N ARG A 269 13.95 14.07 -13.92
CA ARG A 269 13.83 14.36 -12.48
C ARG A 269 13.18 13.22 -11.73
N PHE A 270 13.86 12.71 -10.71
CA PHE A 270 13.23 11.83 -9.72
C PHE A 270 12.21 12.64 -8.92
N ARG A 271 10.94 12.29 -9.07
CA ARG A 271 9.84 12.96 -8.38
C ARG A 271 9.09 11.95 -7.55
N TYR A 272 9.02 12.18 -6.27
CA TYR A 272 8.39 11.25 -5.37
C TYR A 272 7.49 11.94 -4.35
N GLY A 273 6.43 11.21 -3.99
CA GLY A 273 5.73 11.37 -2.74
C GLY A 273 6.28 10.40 -1.71
N VAL A 274 6.00 10.63 -0.47
CA VAL A 274 6.40 9.77 0.63
C VAL A 274 5.29 9.68 1.66
N GLN A 275 5.08 8.47 2.17
CA GLN A 275 4.58 8.26 3.51
C GLN A 275 5.76 7.77 4.35
N VAL A 276 6.00 8.39 5.50
CA VAL A 276 7.04 7.93 6.39
C VAL A 276 6.60 6.66 7.10
N ASN A 277 7.54 5.92 7.68
CA ASN A 277 7.35 4.52 8.08
C ASN A 277 6.32 4.33 9.20
N SER A 278 5.09 3.93 8.86
CA SER A 278 4.05 3.64 9.84
C SER A 278 4.27 2.32 10.58
N LEU A 279 4.85 1.29 9.95
CA LEU A 279 5.17 0.02 10.63
C LEU A 279 6.33 0.11 11.63
N GLY A 280 7.10 1.21 11.60
CA GLY A 280 8.10 1.51 12.60
C GLY A 280 7.53 2.12 13.88
N LEU A 281 6.25 2.50 13.87
CA LEU A 281 5.55 3.01 15.03
C LEU A 281 5.23 1.87 16.00
N THR A 282 5.21 2.19 17.30
CA THR A 282 4.99 1.18 18.34
C THR A 282 3.72 1.45 19.12
N GLU A 283 3.06 0.37 19.52
CA GLU A 283 1.95 0.40 20.46
C GLU A 283 2.44 0.70 21.89
N ALA A 284 3.63 0.18 22.23
CA ALA A 284 4.28 0.47 23.50
C ALA A 284 4.82 1.90 23.53
N GLN A 285 4.46 2.66 24.56
CA GLN A 285 4.84 4.07 24.72
C GLN A 285 4.56 4.89 23.44
N PRO A 286 3.30 4.97 23.00
CA PRO A 286 2.95 5.52 21.68
C PRO A 286 3.28 7.00 21.52
N GLU A 287 3.49 7.74 22.59
CA GLU A 287 3.96 9.13 22.57
C GLU A 287 5.32 9.28 21.86
N ASN A 288 6.16 8.24 21.93
CA ASN A 288 7.47 8.24 21.25
C ASN A 288 7.33 8.23 19.72
N ASN A 289 6.16 7.87 19.20
CA ASN A 289 5.91 7.86 17.75
C ASN A 289 5.98 9.27 17.15
N VAL A 290 5.64 10.32 17.91
CA VAL A 290 5.77 11.70 17.44
C VAL A 290 7.23 12.02 17.06
N GLN A 291 8.20 11.64 17.91
CA GLN A 291 9.62 11.84 17.65
C GLN A 291 10.09 10.99 16.45
N ARG A 292 9.61 9.75 16.31
CA ARG A 292 9.92 8.91 15.16
C ARG A 292 9.45 9.56 13.86
N ILE A 293 8.20 9.98 13.80
CA ILE A 293 7.60 10.66 12.64
C ILE A 293 8.37 11.94 12.27
N VAL A 294 8.81 12.72 13.26
CA VAL A 294 9.61 13.92 13.00
C VAL A 294 10.96 13.56 12.37
N LEU A 295 11.69 12.57 12.90
CA LEU A 295 12.97 12.12 12.33
C LEU A 295 12.81 11.59 10.91
N GLU A 296 11.79 10.79 10.67
CA GLU A 296 11.46 10.25 9.36
C GLU A 296 11.08 11.35 8.34
N MET A 297 10.34 12.37 8.80
CA MET A 297 10.02 13.55 7.98
C MET A 297 11.27 14.36 7.61
N LEU A 298 12.23 14.47 8.52
CA LEU A 298 13.50 15.14 8.24
C LEU A 298 14.30 14.43 7.16
N ALA A 299 14.29 13.10 7.12
CA ALA A 299 14.96 12.31 6.07
C ALA A 299 14.57 12.73 4.65
N VAL A 300 13.32 13.13 4.44
CA VAL A 300 12.76 13.42 3.10
C VAL A 300 12.61 14.92 2.80
N THR A 301 12.95 15.78 3.76
CA THR A 301 12.77 17.23 3.62
C THR A 301 14.07 18.02 3.71
N LEU A 302 15.08 17.53 4.43
CA LEU A 302 16.32 18.26 4.67
C LEU A 302 17.16 18.50 3.41
N SER A 303 17.37 17.46 2.58
CA SER A 303 18.14 17.60 1.35
C SER A 303 17.29 18.26 0.26
N LYS A 304 17.62 19.50 -0.12
CA LYS A 304 16.89 20.25 -1.15
C LYS A 304 16.89 19.52 -2.49
N ASN A 305 18.01 18.94 -2.89
CA ASN A 305 18.21 18.28 -4.18
C ASN A 305 17.46 16.95 -4.28
N ALA A 306 17.08 16.36 -3.14
CA ALA A 306 16.34 15.11 -3.04
C ALA A 306 15.04 15.27 -2.20
N ARG A 307 14.50 16.48 -2.09
CA ARG A 307 13.30 16.76 -1.29
C ARG A 307 12.05 16.18 -1.92
N ALA A 308 11.22 15.55 -1.10
CA ALA A 308 9.92 15.02 -1.49
C ALA A 308 9.01 16.10 -2.10
N ARG A 309 8.21 15.72 -3.11
CA ARG A 309 7.20 16.59 -3.73
C ARG A 309 5.89 16.60 -2.98
N ALA A 310 5.57 15.52 -2.30
CA ALA A 310 4.41 15.39 -1.43
C ALA A 310 4.80 14.57 -0.22
N VAL A 311 4.32 14.97 0.95
CA VAL A 311 4.55 14.26 2.22
C VAL A 311 3.20 13.96 2.85
N GLN A 312 3.04 12.75 3.29
CA GLN A 312 1.99 12.33 4.21
C GLN A 312 2.64 11.65 5.41
N LEU A 313 2.13 11.92 6.57
CA LEU A 313 2.63 11.38 7.83
C LEU A 313 1.55 10.46 8.42
N PRO A 314 1.94 9.32 9.01
CA PRO A 314 1.03 8.54 9.82
C PRO A 314 0.58 9.36 11.04
N ALA A 315 -0.53 8.99 11.63
CA ALA A 315 -0.88 9.52 12.93
C ALA A 315 -0.04 8.84 14.03
N TRP A 316 0.22 9.53 15.12
CA TRP A 316 1.02 9.01 16.24
C TRP A 316 0.45 7.70 16.83
N ASN A 317 -0.86 7.51 16.73
CA ASN A 317 -1.62 6.36 17.23
C ASN A 317 -1.99 5.33 16.15
N GLU A 318 -1.40 5.41 14.97
CA GLU A 318 -1.70 4.48 13.86
C GLU A 318 -1.40 3.01 14.21
N ALA A 319 -0.42 2.78 15.08
CA ALA A 319 -0.13 1.45 15.60
C ALA A 319 -1.23 0.89 16.54
N LEU A 320 -2.13 1.74 17.04
CA LEU A 320 -3.24 1.36 17.91
C LEU A 320 -4.53 1.04 17.12
N GLY A 321 -4.66 1.57 15.90
CA GLY A 321 -5.84 1.42 15.06
C GLY A 321 -6.11 2.63 14.16
N LEU A 322 -7.35 2.77 13.69
CA LEU A 322 -7.73 3.82 12.74
C LEU A 322 -7.69 5.22 13.42
N PRO A 323 -6.89 6.18 12.90
CA PRO A 323 -6.73 7.48 13.53
C PRO A 323 -8.01 8.34 13.48
N ARG A 324 -8.28 9.08 14.55
CA ARG A 324 -9.34 10.07 14.60
C ARG A 324 -8.98 11.33 13.78
N PRO A 325 -9.95 12.17 13.38
CA PRO A 325 -9.68 13.44 12.68
C PRO A 325 -8.73 14.39 13.42
N TRP A 326 -8.70 14.34 14.76
CA TRP A 326 -7.78 15.12 15.59
C TRP A 326 -6.33 14.63 15.44
N ASP A 327 -6.12 13.32 15.42
CA ASP A 327 -4.81 12.71 15.26
C ASP A 327 -4.23 12.99 13.87
N GLN A 328 -5.05 12.93 12.82
CA GLN A 328 -4.69 13.31 11.46
C GLN A 328 -4.35 14.81 11.35
N GLN A 329 -5.07 15.68 12.06
CA GLN A 329 -4.74 17.10 12.13
C GLN A 329 -3.34 17.32 12.71
N TRP A 330 -2.95 16.55 13.71
CA TRP A 330 -1.63 16.66 14.33
C TRP A 330 -0.50 16.35 13.35
N SER A 331 -0.65 15.29 12.57
CA SER A 331 0.29 14.94 11.48
C SER A 331 0.41 16.07 10.45
N LEU A 332 -0.70 16.75 10.12
CA LEU A 332 -0.67 17.91 9.24
C LEU A 332 0.07 19.10 9.90
N ARG A 333 -0.14 19.34 11.20
CA ARG A 333 0.55 20.43 11.92
C ARG A 333 2.05 20.21 12.00
N LEU A 334 2.55 18.98 12.18
CA LEU A 334 3.99 18.68 12.14
C LEU A 334 4.63 19.19 10.83
N GLN A 335 3.99 18.92 9.69
CA GLN A 335 4.47 19.40 8.40
C GLN A 335 4.45 20.93 8.30
N GLN A 336 3.37 21.56 8.77
CA GLN A 336 3.20 23.01 8.72
C GLN A 336 4.24 23.74 9.61
N VAL A 337 4.50 23.23 10.80
CA VAL A 337 5.56 23.77 11.68
C VAL A 337 6.91 23.73 10.98
N LEU A 338 7.29 22.58 10.40
CA LEU A 338 8.56 22.46 9.69
C LEU A 338 8.64 23.39 8.47
N ALA A 339 7.57 23.48 7.67
CA ALA A 339 7.59 24.27 6.45
C ALA A 339 7.47 25.79 6.66
N TYR A 340 6.73 26.23 7.68
CA TYR A 340 6.36 27.64 7.82
C TYR A 340 7.03 28.35 9.00
N GLU A 341 7.33 27.65 10.10
CA GLU A 341 7.97 28.24 11.25
C GLU A 341 9.50 28.11 11.21
N SER A 342 10.02 27.03 10.58
CA SER A 342 11.47 26.88 10.41
C SER A 342 11.99 27.64 9.18
N ASP A 343 13.31 27.78 9.11
CA ASP A 343 14.05 28.39 8.01
C ASP A 343 14.51 27.40 6.94
N LEU A 344 14.08 26.13 7.00
CA LEU A 344 14.51 25.05 6.12
C LEU A 344 14.40 25.40 4.63
N LEU A 345 13.35 26.12 4.24
CA LEU A 345 13.08 26.48 2.85
C LEU A 345 13.84 27.73 2.37
N GLU A 346 14.68 28.33 3.21
CA GLU A 346 15.44 29.55 2.90
C GLU A 346 16.88 29.26 2.44
N TYR A 347 17.33 28.01 2.57
CA TYR A 347 18.71 27.61 2.27
C TYR A 347 18.79 26.70 1.03
N GLY A 348 20.00 26.64 0.45
CA GLY A 348 20.39 25.62 -0.51
C GLY A 348 20.45 24.22 0.13
N ASP A 349 20.98 23.23 -0.59
CA ASP A 349 21.18 21.91 -0.03
C ASP A 349 22.33 21.96 1.00
N LEU A 350 22.02 21.62 2.25
CA LEU A 350 22.96 21.69 3.37
C LEU A 350 24.00 20.55 3.36
N PHE A 351 23.82 19.56 2.49
CA PHE A 351 24.63 18.34 2.45
C PHE A 351 25.51 18.23 1.20
N ASP A 352 25.42 19.20 0.30
CA ASP A 352 26.28 19.25 -0.88
C ASP A 352 27.74 19.43 -0.46
N GLY A 353 28.63 18.58 -1.01
CA GLY A 353 30.05 18.58 -0.67
C GLY A 353 30.39 17.90 0.67
N SER A 354 29.43 17.21 1.32
CA SER A 354 29.70 16.40 2.51
C SER A 354 30.32 15.05 2.12
N PRO A 355 31.60 14.78 2.44
CA PRO A 355 32.23 13.51 2.04
C PRO A 355 31.57 12.28 2.68
N VAL A 356 30.94 12.44 3.84
CA VAL A 356 30.21 11.35 4.50
C VAL A 356 28.94 11.00 3.74
N VAL A 357 28.18 12.01 3.34
CA VAL A 357 26.94 11.82 2.58
C VAL A 357 27.26 11.26 1.18
N GLU A 358 28.26 11.83 0.49
CA GLU A 358 28.68 11.37 -0.83
C GLU A 358 29.16 9.91 -0.82
N ALA A 359 29.94 9.52 0.19
CA ALA A 359 30.39 8.13 0.34
C ALA A 359 29.22 7.17 0.58
N LYS A 360 28.25 7.54 1.43
CA LYS A 360 27.08 6.70 1.69
C LYS A 360 26.15 6.59 0.48
N VAL A 361 25.98 7.67 -0.27
CA VAL A 361 25.21 7.66 -1.54
C VAL A 361 25.88 6.73 -2.55
N ALA A 362 27.20 6.83 -2.72
CA ALA A 362 27.95 5.96 -3.64
C ALA A 362 27.85 4.48 -3.26
N GLU A 363 27.91 4.15 -1.96
CA GLU A 363 27.70 2.79 -1.45
C GLU A 363 26.33 2.25 -1.83
N LEU A 364 25.27 3.05 -1.57
CA LEU A 364 23.89 2.66 -1.88
C LEU A 364 23.67 2.49 -3.39
N VAL A 365 24.20 3.38 -4.21
CA VAL A 365 24.11 3.30 -5.68
C VAL A 365 24.83 2.04 -6.19
N ALA A 366 26.04 1.76 -5.71
CA ALA A 366 26.78 0.57 -6.12
C ALA A 366 26.05 -0.72 -5.76
N GLY A 367 25.59 -0.86 -4.51
CA GLY A 367 24.82 -2.02 -4.09
C GLY A 367 23.51 -2.19 -4.87
N ALA A 368 22.81 -1.08 -5.15
CA ALA A 368 21.57 -1.12 -5.94
C ALA A 368 21.83 -1.57 -7.39
N LYS A 369 22.93 -1.12 -8.02
CA LYS A 369 23.31 -1.55 -9.37
C LYS A 369 23.59 -3.05 -9.44
N GLU A 370 24.33 -3.60 -8.47
CA GLU A 370 24.60 -5.05 -8.40
C GLU A 370 23.29 -5.85 -8.32
N GLU A 371 22.34 -5.40 -7.53
CA GLU A 371 21.05 -6.08 -7.39
C GLU A 371 20.16 -5.90 -8.63
N ILE A 372 20.16 -4.72 -9.26
CA ILE A 372 19.49 -4.49 -10.55
C ILE A 372 20.06 -5.42 -11.62
N ASP A 373 21.39 -5.52 -11.74
CA ASP A 373 22.04 -6.37 -12.72
C ASP A 373 21.67 -7.85 -12.51
N ARG A 374 21.58 -8.29 -11.26
CA ARG A 374 21.13 -9.64 -10.90
C ARG A 374 19.70 -9.92 -11.37
N VAL A 375 18.78 -9.00 -11.09
CA VAL A 375 17.38 -9.11 -11.51
C VAL A 375 17.25 -9.06 -13.05
N GLN A 376 18.00 -8.17 -13.71
CA GLN A 376 17.99 -8.09 -15.17
C GLN A 376 18.55 -9.37 -15.83
N ALA A 377 19.59 -9.98 -15.23
CA ALA A 377 20.13 -11.27 -15.70
C ALA A 377 19.14 -12.43 -15.60
N MET A 378 18.16 -12.36 -14.70
CA MET A 378 17.06 -13.32 -14.59
C MET A 378 15.95 -13.13 -15.64
N GLY A 379 15.97 -12.03 -16.41
CA GLY A 379 14.92 -11.63 -17.35
C GLY A 379 14.05 -10.48 -16.87
N GLY A 380 14.49 -9.73 -15.87
CA GLY A 380 13.82 -8.55 -15.32
C GLY A 380 12.88 -8.84 -14.16
N ALA A 381 12.14 -7.80 -13.71
CA ALA A 381 11.34 -7.89 -12.49
C ALA A 381 10.22 -8.94 -12.58
N ILE A 382 9.59 -9.13 -13.75
CA ILE A 382 8.53 -10.15 -13.90
C ILE A 382 9.08 -11.56 -13.68
N ALA A 383 10.20 -11.90 -14.33
CA ALA A 383 10.84 -13.21 -14.13
C ALA A 383 11.29 -13.41 -12.67
N ALA A 384 11.78 -12.35 -12.02
CA ALA A 384 12.18 -12.41 -10.62
C ALA A 384 10.96 -12.54 -9.66
N VAL A 385 9.78 -12.05 -10.05
CA VAL A 385 8.51 -12.31 -9.32
C VAL A 385 8.08 -13.76 -9.53
N ASP A 386 8.04 -14.23 -10.78
CA ASP A 386 7.56 -15.58 -11.13
C ASP A 386 8.43 -16.68 -10.50
N THR A 387 9.74 -16.47 -10.41
CA THR A 387 10.68 -17.38 -9.73
C THR A 387 10.62 -17.28 -8.20
N GLY A 388 9.92 -16.27 -7.65
CA GLY A 388 9.88 -15.99 -6.22
C GLY A 388 11.17 -15.37 -5.65
N TYR A 389 12.17 -15.04 -6.49
CA TYR A 389 13.46 -14.50 -6.04
C TYR A 389 13.31 -13.24 -5.18
N MET A 390 12.68 -12.19 -5.73
CA MET A 390 12.53 -10.92 -5.00
C MET A 390 11.76 -11.11 -3.70
N LYS A 391 10.72 -11.93 -3.71
CA LYS A 391 9.91 -12.21 -2.52
C LYS A 391 10.71 -12.93 -1.45
N SER A 392 11.51 -13.94 -1.80
CA SER A 392 12.35 -14.67 -0.84
C SER A 392 13.44 -13.79 -0.21
N GLU A 393 14.00 -12.86 -0.99
CA GLU A 393 14.98 -11.89 -0.47
C GLU A 393 14.34 -10.92 0.54
N LEU A 394 13.12 -10.44 0.29
CA LEU A 394 12.37 -9.61 1.23
C LEU A 394 12.06 -10.37 2.53
N VAL A 395 11.56 -11.60 2.43
CA VAL A 395 11.27 -12.45 3.59
C VAL A 395 12.54 -12.68 4.42
N SER A 396 13.66 -12.97 3.77
CA SER A 396 14.95 -13.22 4.42
C SER A 396 15.51 -11.97 5.11
N SER A 397 15.42 -10.80 4.49
CA SER A 397 15.89 -9.56 5.12
C SER A 397 15.01 -9.14 6.29
N HIS A 398 13.69 -9.34 6.19
CA HIS A 398 12.77 -9.11 7.30
C HIS A 398 13.07 -10.04 8.49
N ALA A 399 13.30 -11.33 8.23
CA ALA A 399 13.64 -12.29 9.27
C ALA A 399 14.96 -11.91 9.99
N ARG A 400 15.99 -11.48 9.25
CA ARG A 400 17.24 -10.98 9.84
C ARG A 400 17.00 -9.78 10.76
N ARG A 401 16.21 -8.80 10.32
CA ARG A 401 15.89 -7.62 11.13
C ARG A 401 15.12 -8.00 12.39
N ARG A 402 14.12 -8.86 12.28
CA ARG A 402 13.39 -9.38 13.45
C ARG A 402 14.33 -10.06 14.44
N GLY A 403 15.24 -10.89 13.98
CA GLY A 403 16.26 -11.52 14.83
C GLY A 403 17.17 -10.49 15.54
N ALA A 404 17.56 -9.41 14.86
CA ALA A 404 18.36 -8.33 15.47
C ALA A 404 17.57 -7.57 16.56
N ILE A 405 16.25 -7.38 16.38
CA ILE A 405 15.38 -6.79 17.41
C ILE A 405 15.24 -7.74 18.60
N GLU A 406 14.95 -9.03 18.37
CA GLU A 406 14.79 -10.04 19.42
C GLU A 406 16.07 -10.24 20.25
N SER A 407 17.24 -10.21 19.60
CA SER A 407 18.55 -10.30 20.28
C SER A 407 18.97 -9.02 21.00
N GLY A 408 18.31 -7.90 20.74
CA GLY A 408 18.67 -6.58 21.26
C GLY A 408 19.83 -5.89 20.54
N GLU A 409 20.27 -6.41 19.39
CA GLU A 409 21.22 -5.76 18.50
C GLU A 409 20.63 -4.48 17.88
N GLU A 410 19.38 -4.54 17.41
CA GLU A 410 18.57 -3.38 17.04
C GLU A 410 17.66 -2.98 18.22
N ILE A 411 17.83 -1.75 18.70
CA ILE A 411 17.07 -1.26 19.85
C ILE A 411 15.83 -0.52 19.37
N ILE A 412 14.68 -0.93 19.89
CA ILE A 412 13.41 -0.23 19.76
C ILE A 412 12.97 0.24 21.16
N VAL A 413 13.00 1.54 21.38
CA VAL A 413 12.64 2.16 22.67
C VAL A 413 11.19 1.82 23.02
N GLY A 414 10.99 1.33 24.23
CA GLY A 414 9.69 0.90 24.74
C GLY A 414 9.31 -0.53 24.38
N VAL A 415 10.02 -1.18 23.43
CA VAL A 415 9.74 -2.55 22.99
C VAL A 415 10.75 -3.55 23.57
N ASN A 416 12.04 -3.42 23.24
CA ASN A 416 13.08 -4.32 23.71
C ASN A 416 14.10 -3.64 24.65
N LYS A 417 13.98 -2.31 24.83
CA LYS A 417 14.79 -1.55 25.78
C LYS A 417 14.01 -0.34 26.31
N PHE A 418 14.29 0.10 27.52
CA PHE A 418 13.60 1.21 28.20
C PHE A 418 12.08 0.96 28.30
N THR A 419 11.72 -0.25 28.68
CA THR A 419 10.32 -0.73 28.71
C THR A 419 9.54 -0.23 29.93
N THR A 420 10.24 0.22 31.01
CA THR A 420 9.59 0.80 32.19
C THR A 420 9.04 2.18 31.86
N THR A 421 7.74 2.39 32.08
CA THR A 421 7.05 3.65 31.80
C THR A 421 5.89 3.88 32.77
N GLU A 422 5.49 5.13 32.91
CA GLU A 422 4.21 5.50 33.52
C GLU A 422 3.07 5.23 32.51
N PRO A 423 1.85 4.89 32.95
CA PRO A 423 0.72 4.74 32.04
C PRO A 423 0.47 6.01 31.22
N SER A 424 0.32 5.84 29.91
CA SER A 424 0.03 6.97 29.02
C SER A 424 -1.39 7.51 29.23
N PRO A 425 -1.54 8.81 29.51
CA PRO A 425 -2.87 9.42 29.57
C PRO A 425 -3.56 9.45 28.19
N LEU A 426 -2.81 9.31 27.09
CA LEU A 426 -3.34 9.30 25.72
C LEU A 426 -4.00 7.97 25.36
N THR A 427 -3.67 6.90 26.09
CA THR A 427 -4.18 5.54 25.88
C THR A 427 -4.97 5.03 27.08
N ALA A 428 -5.29 5.89 28.05
CA ALA A 428 -6.07 5.53 29.22
C ALA A 428 -7.49 5.02 28.89
N ASP A 429 -8.04 5.44 27.74
CA ASP A 429 -9.25 4.93 27.13
C ASP A 429 -8.95 4.62 25.65
N LEU A 430 -8.56 3.39 25.36
CA LEU A 430 -8.19 2.95 24.01
C LEU A 430 -9.38 3.02 23.06
N ASP A 431 -10.59 2.71 23.49
CA ASP A 431 -11.79 2.76 22.66
C ASP A 431 -12.10 4.20 22.21
N ALA A 432 -11.78 5.19 23.06
CA ALA A 432 -11.87 6.60 22.68
C ALA A 432 -10.65 7.11 21.88
N ALA A 433 -9.56 6.35 21.86
CA ALA A 433 -8.31 6.76 21.20
C ALA A 433 -8.25 6.41 19.71
N ILE A 434 -9.15 5.59 19.21
CA ILE A 434 -9.22 5.15 17.81
C ILE A 434 -10.62 5.38 17.23
N MET A 435 -10.69 5.45 15.90
CA MET A 435 -11.95 5.51 15.18
C MET A 435 -12.38 4.10 14.75
N VAL A 436 -13.65 3.80 14.89
CA VAL A 436 -14.24 2.56 14.37
C VAL A 436 -14.97 2.89 13.08
N ALA A 437 -14.74 2.11 12.01
CA ALA A 437 -15.53 2.22 10.79
C ALA A 437 -17.00 1.89 11.09
N ASP A 438 -17.94 2.60 10.44
CA ASP A 438 -19.38 2.35 10.65
C ASP A 438 -19.70 0.88 10.32
N PRO A 439 -20.19 0.09 11.28
CA PRO A 439 -20.52 -1.31 11.04
C PRO A 439 -21.62 -1.52 9.99
N ARG A 440 -22.41 -0.47 9.70
CA ARG A 440 -23.48 -0.48 8.68
C ARG A 440 -22.98 -0.12 7.28
N ALA A 441 -21.68 0.21 7.12
CA ALA A 441 -21.12 0.64 5.83
C ALA A 441 -21.29 -0.43 4.75
N GLU A 442 -21.10 -1.70 5.09
CA GLU A 442 -21.27 -2.81 4.15
C GLU A 442 -22.73 -2.97 3.69
N GLU A 443 -23.70 -2.87 4.61
CA GLU A 443 -25.14 -2.93 4.28
C GLU A 443 -25.56 -1.74 3.41
N ALA A 444 -25.08 -0.54 3.75
CA ALA A 444 -25.31 0.67 2.97
C ALA A 444 -24.72 0.57 1.56
N ALA A 445 -23.53 0.01 1.43
CA ALA A 445 -22.88 -0.22 0.13
C ALA A 445 -23.65 -1.24 -0.74
N LYS A 446 -24.12 -2.33 -0.14
CA LYS A 446 -24.97 -3.34 -0.83
C LYS A 446 -26.28 -2.73 -1.32
N ALA A 447 -26.95 -1.95 -0.46
CA ALA A 447 -28.18 -1.26 -0.83
C ALA A 447 -27.97 -0.22 -1.94
N SER A 448 -26.85 0.53 -1.89
CA SER A 448 -26.48 1.49 -2.94
C SER A 448 -26.21 0.79 -4.27
N LEU A 449 -25.51 -0.35 -4.25
CA LEU A 449 -25.27 -1.17 -5.44
C LEU A 449 -26.56 -1.69 -6.07
N GLU A 450 -27.48 -2.22 -5.26
CA GLU A 450 -28.77 -2.73 -5.70
C GLU A 450 -29.61 -1.63 -6.35
N ALA A 451 -29.70 -0.46 -5.70
CA ALA A 451 -30.41 0.69 -6.24
C ALA A 451 -29.79 1.15 -7.58
N TRP A 452 -28.46 1.23 -7.66
CA TRP A 452 -27.75 1.60 -8.88
C TRP A 452 -28.06 0.65 -10.04
N LYS A 453 -27.98 -0.66 -9.82
CA LYS A 453 -28.28 -1.68 -10.83
C LYS A 453 -29.75 -1.65 -11.27
N ALA A 454 -30.66 -1.28 -10.37
CA ALA A 454 -32.11 -1.18 -10.70
C ALA A 454 -32.45 0.06 -11.55
N GLU A 455 -31.72 1.14 -11.44
CA GLU A 455 -32.02 2.42 -12.09
C GLU A 455 -31.25 2.65 -13.41
N ARG A 456 -30.13 1.95 -13.63
CA ARG A 456 -29.27 2.13 -14.82
C ARG A 456 -29.86 1.48 -16.08
N ASP A 457 -29.35 1.89 -17.24
CA ASP A 457 -29.62 1.22 -18.52
C ASP A 457 -28.76 -0.06 -18.66
N GLU A 458 -29.37 -1.20 -18.34
CA GLU A 458 -28.71 -2.52 -18.37
C GLU A 458 -28.24 -2.91 -19.78
N THR A 459 -28.94 -2.45 -20.83
CA THR A 459 -28.53 -2.71 -22.21
C THR A 459 -27.24 -1.98 -22.54
N ALA A 460 -27.15 -0.69 -22.19
CA ALA A 460 -25.96 0.10 -22.40
C ALA A 460 -24.76 -0.46 -21.64
N VAL A 461 -24.96 -0.94 -20.41
CA VAL A 461 -23.89 -1.58 -19.60
C VAL A 461 -23.42 -2.87 -20.26
N THR A 462 -24.35 -3.74 -20.68
CA THR A 462 -24.01 -5.01 -21.34
C THR A 462 -23.22 -4.78 -22.62
N GLU A 463 -23.63 -3.83 -23.45
CA GLU A 463 -22.93 -3.48 -24.69
C GLU A 463 -21.53 -2.92 -24.42
N ALA A 464 -21.36 -2.04 -23.42
CA ALA A 464 -20.08 -1.44 -23.06
C ALA A 464 -19.11 -2.50 -22.50
N LEU A 465 -19.57 -3.42 -21.65
CA LEU A 465 -18.75 -4.52 -21.12
C LEU A 465 -18.37 -5.53 -22.22
N ALA A 466 -19.27 -5.82 -23.16
CA ALA A 466 -18.95 -6.65 -24.32
C ALA A 466 -17.89 -6.00 -25.22
N ALA A 467 -17.96 -4.67 -25.41
CA ALA A 467 -16.94 -3.92 -26.14
C ALA A 467 -15.59 -3.94 -25.40
N LEU A 468 -15.59 -3.82 -24.07
CA LEU A 468 -14.38 -3.95 -23.24
C LEU A 468 -13.75 -5.34 -23.38
N ALA A 469 -14.56 -6.40 -23.30
CA ALA A 469 -14.10 -7.78 -23.48
C ALA A 469 -13.53 -8.04 -24.88
N ALA A 470 -14.13 -7.45 -25.91
CA ALA A 470 -13.64 -7.53 -27.28
C ALA A 470 -12.30 -6.80 -27.45
N ALA A 471 -12.18 -5.58 -26.92
CA ALA A 471 -10.95 -4.80 -26.95
C ALA A 471 -9.81 -5.49 -26.17
N ALA A 472 -10.12 -6.13 -25.03
CA ALA A 472 -9.16 -6.85 -24.20
C ALA A 472 -8.50 -8.03 -24.94
N LYS A 473 -9.14 -8.60 -25.96
CA LYS A 473 -8.61 -9.69 -26.82
C LYS A 473 -7.74 -9.18 -27.97
N THR A 474 -7.56 -7.88 -28.12
CA THR A 474 -6.76 -7.22 -29.17
C THR A 474 -5.66 -6.36 -28.54
N ASP A 475 -4.84 -5.70 -29.36
CA ASP A 475 -3.82 -4.75 -28.90
C ASP A 475 -4.37 -3.30 -28.74
N ALA A 476 -5.71 -3.12 -28.81
CA ALA A 476 -6.32 -1.82 -28.61
C ALA A 476 -6.11 -1.30 -27.17
N ASN A 477 -5.93 0.02 -27.04
CA ASN A 477 -5.87 0.66 -25.73
C ASN A 477 -7.22 0.52 -25.00
N LEU A 478 -7.21 0.02 -23.78
CA LEU A 478 -8.43 -0.28 -23.03
C LEU A 478 -9.06 0.93 -22.34
N MET A 479 -8.39 2.09 -22.32
CA MET A 479 -8.89 3.25 -21.59
C MET A 479 -10.20 3.79 -22.14
N GLU A 480 -10.36 3.85 -23.48
CA GLU A 480 -11.61 4.32 -24.13
C GLU A 480 -12.79 3.39 -23.83
N ALA A 481 -12.58 2.07 -23.91
CA ALA A 481 -13.61 1.10 -23.57
C ALA A 481 -13.97 1.15 -22.07
N THR A 482 -12.99 1.42 -21.22
CA THR A 482 -13.20 1.61 -19.77
C THR A 482 -14.00 2.88 -19.48
N LEU A 483 -13.70 3.99 -20.15
CA LEU A 483 -14.50 5.24 -20.06
C LEU A 483 -15.95 5.02 -20.51
N ALA A 484 -16.15 4.27 -21.60
CA ALA A 484 -17.49 3.94 -22.09
C ALA A 484 -18.26 3.10 -21.06
N ALA A 485 -17.61 2.11 -20.44
CA ALA A 485 -18.23 1.31 -19.37
C ALA A 485 -18.60 2.15 -18.13
N ALA A 486 -17.75 3.09 -17.73
CA ALA A 486 -18.02 4.00 -16.63
C ALA A 486 -19.23 4.91 -16.93
N ARG A 487 -19.30 5.49 -18.14
CA ARG A 487 -20.44 6.33 -18.58
C ARG A 487 -21.73 5.53 -18.69
N ALA A 488 -21.66 4.27 -19.09
CA ALA A 488 -22.83 3.39 -19.18
C ALA A 488 -23.36 3.00 -17.79
N GLY A 489 -22.57 3.11 -16.74
CA GLY A 489 -22.98 2.79 -15.37
C GLY A 489 -22.58 1.39 -14.92
N ALA A 490 -21.57 0.78 -15.51
CA ALA A 490 -20.97 -0.46 -15.01
C ALA A 490 -20.44 -0.29 -13.58
N THR A 491 -20.27 -1.40 -12.87
CA THR A 491 -19.72 -1.43 -11.52
C THR A 491 -18.26 -1.84 -11.53
N THR A 492 -17.59 -1.61 -10.40
CA THR A 492 -16.19 -2.03 -10.18
C THR A 492 -16.02 -3.54 -10.35
N GLY A 493 -16.97 -4.32 -9.80
CA GLY A 493 -16.98 -5.78 -9.93
C GLY A 493 -17.25 -6.25 -11.36
N GLU A 494 -18.16 -5.59 -12.10
CA GLU A 494 -18.46 -5.93 -13.49
C GLU A 494 -17.30 -5.63 -14.44
N TRP A 495 -16.66 -4.46 -14.29
CA TRP A 495 -15.46 -4.11 -15.07
C TRP A 495 -14.33 -5.13 -14.83
N ALA A 496 -14.02 -5.39 -13.56
CA ALA A 496 -12.95 -6.31 -13.21
C ALA A 496 -13.30 -7.77 -13.55
N GLY A 497 -14.56 -8.17 -13.38
CA GLY A 497 -15.08 -9.49 -13.75
C GLY A 497 -14.94 -9.76 -15.25
N THR A 498 -15.32 -8.78 -16.08
CA THR A 498 -15.14 -8.86 -17.54
C THR A 498 -13.68 -9.09 -17.94
N LEU A 499 -12.75 -8.40 -17.29
CA LEU A 499 -11.32 -8.59 -17.56
C LEU A 499 -10.78 -9.89 -16.96
N ARG A 500 -11.32 -10.39 -15.81
CA ARG A 500 -10.96 -11.72 -15.27
C ARG A 500 -11.30 -12.84 -16.25
N GLU A 501 -12.44 -12.75 -16.92
CA GLU A 501 -12.84 -13.74 -17.93
C GLU A 501 -11.88 -13.78 -19.13
N VAL A 502 -11.25 -12.65 -19.48
CA VAL A 502 -10.34 -12.56 -20.63
C VAL A 502 -8.90 -12.86 -20.24
N PHE A 503 -8.42 -12.31 -19.12
CA PHE A 503 -7.02 -12.35 -18.69
C PHE A 503 -6.71 -13.48 -17.71
N GLY A 504 -7.74 -14.01 -17.04
CA GLY A 504 -7.58 -14.91 -15.90
C GLY A 504 -7.17 -14.19 -14.62
N GLU A 505 -7.04 -14.96 -13.56
CA GLU A 505 -6.55 -14.53 -12.26
C GLU A 505 -5.15 -15.09 -12.00
N PHE A 506 -4.39 -14.40 -11.14
CA PHE A 506 -3.02 -14.77 -10.78
C PHE A 506 -2.87 -14.92 -9.28
N ARG A 507 -1.97 -15.82 -8.85
CA ARG A 507 -1.48 -15.94 -7.48
C ARG A 507 0.04 -15.91 -7.50
N ALA A 508 0.61 -14.89 -6.89
CA ALA A 508 2.06 -14.75 -6.79
C ALA A 508 2.68 -15.80 -5.84
N PRO A 509 3.92 -16.24 -6.08
CA PRO A 509 4.67 -17.07 -5.14
C PRO A 509 4.76 -16.42 -3.76
N THR A 510 4.66 -17.22 -2.70
CA THR A 510 4.62 -16.72 -1.31
C THR A 510 6.00 -16.41 -0.73
N GLY A 511 7.08 -16.89 -1.37
CA GLY A 511 8.44 -16.73 -0.85
C GLY A 511 8.78 -17.61 0.37
N VAL A 512 7.79 -18.32 0.91
CA VAL A 512 7.95 -19.24 2.06
C VAL A 512 8.26 -20.66 1.58
N SER A 513 7.88 -21.02 0.38
CA SER A 513 8.10 -22.32 -0.27
C SER A 513 9.55 -22.46 -0.79
N GLY A 514 10.51 -22.52 0.12
CA GLY A 514 11.91 -22.84 -0.17
C GLY A 514 12.44 -23.91 0.78
N ALA A 515 12.70 -25.12 0.24
CA ALA A 515 13.16 -26.32 0.90
C ALA A 515 12.16 -26.91 1.93
N VAL A 516 11.28 -27.76 1.44
CA VAL A 516 10.75 -28.87 2.24
C VAL A 516 11.99 -29.72 2.64
N GLY A 517 12.62 -29.38 3.75
CA GLY A 517 13.41 -30.37 4.48
C GLY A 517 12.43 -31.46 4.84
N ALA A 518 12.77 -32.72 4.54
CA ALA A 518 11.95 -33.83 4.92
C ALA A 518 11.61 -33.67 6.41
N ALA A 519 10.30 -33.49 6.72
CA ALA A 519 9.84 -33.43 8.08
C ALA A 519 10.33 -34.66 8.81
N GLU A 520 10.93 -34.51 9.99
CA GLU A 520 11.19 -35.64 10.87
C GLU A 520 9.86 -36.27 11.22
N ALA A 521 9.79 -37.59 11.22
CA ALA A 521 8.55 -38.31 11.59
C ALA A 521 8.09 -37.90 12.99
N GLY A 522 7.00 -37.13 13.06
CA GLY A 522 6.46 -36.58 14.33
C GLY A 522 6.43 -35.05 14.36
N ALA A 523 6.69 -34.34 13.28
CA ALA A 523 6.54 -32.89 13.22
C ALA A 523 5.06 -32.49 13.34
N GLU A 524 4.77 -31.42 14.12
CA GLU A 524 3.42 -30.86 14.26
C GLU A 524 3.03 -30.10 12.99
N LEU A 525 1.88 -30.47 12.40
CA LEU A 525 1.37 -29.83 11.18
C LEU A 525 0.60 -28.53 11.50
N SER A 526 0.94 -27.45 10.84
CA SER A 526 0.21 -26.19 10.95
C SER A 526 -0.25 -25.66 9.59
N VAL A 527 -1.52 -25.25 9.48
CA VAL A 527 -2.00 -24.42 8.36
C VAL A 527 -1.93 -22.97 8.77
N VAL A 528 -1.29 -22.14 7.95
CA VAL A 528 -1.30 -20.68 8.10
C VAL A 528 -1.96 -20.05 6.88
N GLY A 529 -3.00 -19.25 7.09
CA GLY A 529 -3.76 -18.61 6.03
C GLY A 529 -4.24 -17.21 6.39
N LYS A 530 -4.57 -16.44 5.36
CA LYS A 530 -5.18 -15.10 5.51
C LYS A 530 -6.56 -15.10 4.89
N PRO A 531 -7.63 -15.14 5.71
CA PRO A 531 -8.98 -15.00 5.20
C PRO A 531 -9.27 -13.56 4.77
N GLY A 532 -10.19 -13.39 3.79
CA GLY A 532 -10.61 -12.10 3.25
C GLY A 532 -9.63 -11.51 2.24
N LEU A 533 -9.80 -10.24 1.91
CA LEU A 533 -9.06 -9.54 0.86
C LEU A 533 -7.74 -8.90 1.35
N ASP A 534 -7.44 -8.93 2.64
CA ASP A 534 -6.20 -8.37 3.17
C ASP A 534 -4.97 -9.10 2.60
N GLY A 535 -4.21 -8.40 1.81
CA GLY A 535 -3.03 -8.91 1.14
C GLY A 535 -1.69 -8.68 1.87
N HIS A 536 -1.68 -8.00 3.03
CA HIS A 536 -0.46 -7.78 3.79
C HIS A 536 0.03 -9.10 4.42
N SER A 537 0.83 -9.84 3.66
CA SER A 537 1.26 -11.20 4.02
C SER A 537 2.46 -11.25 4.97
N ASN A 538 3.17 -10.14 5.16
CA ASN A 538 4.47 -10.09 5.84
C ASN A 538 4.45 -10.74 7.24
N GLY A 539 3.45 -10.43 8.06
CA GLY A 539 3.31 -11.02 9.40
C GLY A 539 3.09 -12.54 9.35
N ALA A 540 2.20 -13.00 8.48
CA ALA A 540 1.92 -14.42 8.30
C ALA A 540 3.16 -15.19 7.78
N GLU A 541 3.91 -14.58 6.85
CA GLU A 541 5.13 -15.15 6.30
C GLU A 541 6.21 -15.31 7.37
N GLN A 542 6.40 -14.31 8.22
CA GLN A 542 7.37 -14.38 9.33
C GLN A 542 6.98 -15.45 10.36
N VAL A 543 5.69 -15.56 10.69
CA VAL A 543 5.17 -16.62 11.56
C VAL A 543 5.42 -18.00 10.92
N ALA A 544 5.09 -18.15 9.62
CA ALA A 544 5.31 -19.40 8.89
C ALA A 544 6.79 -19.80 8.82
N VAL A 545 7.70 -18.85 8.54
CA VAL A 545 9.16 -19.10 8.58
C VAL A 545 9.61 -19.50 9.96
N ARG A 546 9.17 -18.80 11.01
CA ARG A 546 9.58 -19.10 12.38
C ARG A 546 9.02 -20.41 12.90
N ALA A 547 7.79 -20.76 12.55
CA ALA A 547 7.19 -22.05 12.87
C ALA A 547 8.00 -23.19 12.24
N ARG A 548 8.34 -23.09 10.95
CA ARG A 548 9.22 -24.04 10.28
C ARG A 548 10.58 -24.18 10.98
N ASP A 549 11.20 -23.06 11.35
CA ASP A 549 12.50 -23.05 12.05
C ASP A 549 12.40 -23.68 13.45
N ALA A 550 11.21 -23.66 14.05
CA ALA A 550 10.88 -24.33 15.32
C ALA A 550 10.53 -25.82 15.15
N GLY A 551 10.52 -26.35 13.92
CA GLY A 551 10.27 -27.77 13.63
C GLY A 551 8.86 -28.12 13.19
N PHE A 552 7.99 -27.12 12.96
CA PHE A 552 6.65 -27.38 12.42
C PHE A 552 6.72 -27.72 10.92
N GLU A 553 5.86 -28.61 10.48
CA GLU A 553 5.49 -28.69 9.07
C GLU A 553 4.44 -27.64 8.78
N VAL A 554 4.80 -26.61 7.99
CA VAL A 554 3.95 -25.44 7.77
C VAL A 554 3.35 -25.46 6.36
N ILE A 555 2.03 -25.49 6.30
CA ILE A 555 1.25 -25.34 5.07
C ILE A 555 0.78 -23.89 4.99
N TYR A 556 1.53 -23.08 4.28
CA TYR A 556 1.17 -21.68 4.06
C TYR A 556 0.26 -21.53 2.82
N GLN A 557 -1.02 -21.31 3.07
CA GLN A 557 -2.04 -21.20 2.02
C GLN A 557 -2.03 -19.83 1.29
N GLY A 558 -1.29 -18.85 1.81
CA GLY A 558 -1.19 -17.51 1.22
C GLY A 558 -2.30 -16.57 1.65
N ILE A 559 -2.75 -15.72 0.72
CA ILE A 559 -3.69 -14.61 0.94
C ILE A 559 -4.99 -14.79 0.16
N ARG A 560 -6.00 -14.00 0.49
CA ARG A 560 -7.31 -13.93 -0.18
C ARG A 560 -8.05 -15.26 -0.19
N LEU A 561 -8.11 -15.86 0.98
CA LEU A 561 -8.80 -17.13 1.19
C LEU A 561 -10.21 -16.88 1.73
N THR A 562 -11.16 -17.74 1.32
CA THR A 562 -12.43 -17.80 2.03
C THR A 562 -12.30 -18.69 3.28
N PRO A 563 -13.16 -18.51 4.29
CA PRO A 563 -13.20 -19.44 5.43
C PRO A 563 -13.30 -20.91 5.02
N GLU A 564 -14.11 -21.21 3.99
CA GLU A 564 -14.31 -22.56 3.45
C GLU A 564 -13.03 -23.15 2.86
N GLN A 565 -12.20 -22.32 2.19
CA GLN A 565 -10.91 -22.76 1.63
C GLN A 565 -9.92 -23.12 2.74
N ILE A 566 -9.90 -22.35 3.82
CA ILE A 566 -9.04 -22.63 4.99
C ILE A 566 -9.48 -23.93 5.67
N VAL A 567 -10.79 -24.11 5.88
CA VAL A 567 -11.35 -25.34 6.47
C VAL A 567 -11.05 -26.53 5.58
N ALA A 568 -11.23 -26.41 4.26
CA ALA A 568 -10.93 -27.50 3.32
C ALA A 568 -9.46 -27.89 3.33
N ALA A 569 -8.53 -26.92 3.45
CA ALA A 569 -7.11 -27.19 3.59
C ALA A 569 -6.79 -27.88 4.92
N ALA A 570 -7.38 -27.41 6.02
CA ALA A 570 -7.19 -28.04 7.34
C ALA A 570 -7.65 -29.50 7.37
N VAL A 571 -8.79 -29.81 6.72
CA VAL A 571 -9.30 -31.18 6.58
C VAL A 571 -8.39 -32.04 5.69
N ALA A 572 -7.95 -31.49 4.54
CA ALA A 572 -7.14 -32.24 3.59
C ALA A 572 -5.77 -32.65 4.12
N GLU A 573 -5.20 -31.80 4.98
CA GLU A 573 -3.84 -31.96 5.50
C GLU A 573 -3.80 -32.49 6.94
N ASP A 574 -4.96 -32.75 7.56
CA ASP A 574 -5.08 -33.29 8.94
C ASP A 574 -4.23 -32.52 9.96
N VAL A 575 -4.45 -31.21 10.04
CA VAL A 575 -3.58 -30.29 10.76
C VAL A 575 -3.80 -30.28 12.28
N HIS A 576 -2.74 -29.96 13.04
CA HIS A 576 -2.78 -29.86 14.51
C HIS A 576 -3.14 -28.44 15.00
N VAL A 577 -3.01 -27.42 14.13
CA VAL A 577 -3.34 -26.03 14.46
C VAL A 577 -3.69 -25.24 13.19
N VAL A 578 -4.61 -24.30 13.31
CA VAL A 578 -4.94 -23.31 12.25
C VAL A 578 -4.54 -21.94 12.71
N GLY A 579 -3.59 -21.30 12.00
CA GLY A 579 -3.15 -19.92 12.23
C GLY A 579 -3.80 -18.95 11.24
N LEU A 580 -4.46 -17.92 11.74
CA LEU A 580 -5.10 -16.87 10.95
C LEU A 580 -4.39 -15.53 11.14
N SER A 581 -4.03 -14.84 10.06
CA SER A 581 -3.42 -13.51 10.13
C SER A 581 -4.34 -12.48 9.48
N ILE A 582 -4.79 -11.47 10.25
CA ILE A 582 -5.75 -10.46 9.79
C ILE A 582 -5.34 -9.07 10.28
N LEU A 583 -5.17 -8.12 9.35
CA LEU A 583 -4.78 -6.73 9.63
C LEU A 583 -5.87 -5.72 9.26
N SER A 584 -6.86 -6.11 8.45
CA SER A 584 -7.90 -5.22 7.91
C SER A 584 -9.06 -4.91 8.86
N GLY A 585 -9.10 -5.53 10.05
CA GLY A 585 -10.23 -5.39 10.98
C GLY A 585 -11.44 -6.29 10.65
N SER A 586 -11.31 -7.21 9.68
CA SER A 586 -12.35 -8.19 9.32
C SER A 586 -12.41 -9.41 10.24
N HIS A 587 -11.56 -9.48 11.27
CA HIS A 587 -11.42 -10.62 12.18
C HIS A 587 -12.75 -11.04 12.83
N MET A 588 -13.59 -10.08 13.26
CA MET A 588 -14.88 -10.39 13.87
C MET A 588 -15.90 -11.01 12.89
N SER A 589 -15.73 -10.80 11.58
CA SER A 589 -16.59 -11.37 10.54
C SER A 589 -16.12 -12.72 10.04
N LEU A 590 -14.80 -12.93 9.95
CA LEU A 590 -14.20 -14.07 9.25
C LEU A 590 -13.76 -15.19 10.20
N VAL A 591 -13.20 -14.86 11.37
CA VAL A 591 -12.67 -15.85 12.32
C VAL A 591 -13.76 -16.76 12.85
N PRO A 592 -14.93 -16.26 13.31
CA PRO A 592 -16.01 -17.14 13.76
C PRO A 592 -16.47 -18.12 12.68
N SER A 593 -16.49 -17.70 11.40
CA SER A 593 -16.87 -18.58 10.28
C SER A 593 -15.86 -19.72 10.07
N VAL A 594 -14.55 -19.48 10.30
CA VAL A 594 -13.53 -20.54 10.25
C VAL A 594 -13.71 -21.51 11.41
N VAL A 595 -13.89 -20.99 12.63
CA VAL A 595 -14.10 -21.82 13.85
C VAL A 595 -15.34 -22.70 13.72
N GLU A 596 -16.45 -22.13 13.22
CA GLU A 596 -17.70 -22.87 12.97
C GLU A 596 -17.50 -23.92 11.87
N GLY A 597 -16.88 -23.55 10.75
CA GLY A 597 -16.60 -24.46 9.65
C GLY A 597 -15.72 -25.65 10.05
N LEU A 598 -14.68 -25.43 10.88
CA LEU A 598 -13.86 -26.52 11.43
C LEU A 598 -14.68 -27.45 12.32
N ARG A 599 -15.55 -26.91 13.16
CA ARG A 599 -16.45 -27.71 14.02
C ARG A 599 -17.40 -28.56 13.19
N ASP A 600 -18.00 -27.99 12.15
CA ASP A 600 -18.90 -28.68 11.24
C ASP A 600 -18.19 -29.77 10.43
N ALA A 601 -16.91 -29.58 10.14
CA ALA A 601 -16.06 -30.56 9.45
C ALA A 601 -15.52 -31.66 10.38
N GLY A 602 -15.86 -31.65 11.68
CA GLY A 602 -15.38 -32.62 12.65
C GLY A 602 -13.99 -32.35 13.24
N LEU A 603 -13.44 -31.16 13.01
CA LEU A 603 -12.15 -30.66 13.49
C LEU A 603 -12.34 -29.65 14.64
N GLY A 604 -13.39 -29.79 15.45
CA GLY A 604 -13.68 -28.87 16.54
C GLY A 604 -12.63 -28.85 17.67
N ASP A 605 -11.77 -29.85 17.74
CA ASP A 605 -10.67 -29.95 18.70
C ASP A 605 -9.36 -29.31 18.18
N VAL A 606 -9.28 -28.99 16.90
CA VAL A 606 -8.12 -28.31 16.31
C VAL A 606 -8.10 -26.84 16.76
N PRO A 607 -7.08 -26.39 17.50
CA PRO A 607 -7.01 -25.03 17.99
C PRO A 607 -6.85 -24.02 16.85
N VAL A 608 -7.61 -22.92 16.94
CA VAL A 608 -7.46 -21.76 16.04
C VAL A 608 -6.73 -20.67 16.80
N ILE A 609 -5.67 -20.15 16.20
CA ILE A 609 -4.93 -18.98 16.72
C ILE A 609 -5.04 -17.83 15.75
N VAL A 610 -5.11 -16.62 16.28
CA VAL A 610 -5.28 -15.39 15.49
C VAL A 610 -4.12 -14.44 15.75
N GLY A 611 -3.50 -13.93 14.70
CA GLY A 611 -2.50 -12.88 14.77
C GLY A 611 -2.91 -11.66 13.98
N GLY A 612 -2.64 -10.45 14.48
CA GLY A 612 -2.93 -9.22 13.75
C GLY A 612 -3.15 -8.01 14.64
N ILE A 613 -3.66 -6.93 14.03
CA ILE A 613 -4.08 -5.74 14.79
C ILE A 613 -5.51 -6.01 15.30
N VAL A 614 -5.60 -6.58 16.49
CA VAL A 614 -6.88 -6.96 17.10
C VAL A 614 -7.06 -6.16 18.40
N PRO A 615 -8.09 -5.31 18.51
CA PRO A 615 -8.42 -4.62 19.74
C PRO A 615 -8.67 -5.60 20.91
N GLU A 616 -8.37 -5.19 22.12
CA GLU A 616 -8.47 -6.07 23.31
C GLU A 616 -9.90 -6.56 23.57
N SER A 617 -10.90 -5.71 23.29
CA SER A 617 -12.32 -6.10 23.35
C SER A 617 -12.65 -7.23 22.38
N ASP A 618 -12.14 -7.13 21.15
CA ASP A 618 -12.38 -8.11 20.10
C ASP A 618 -11.60 -9.41 20.36
N ALA A 619 -10.37 -9.31 20.87
CA ALA A 619 -9.58 -10.46 21.27
C ALA A 619 -10.31 -11.31 22.33
N ARG A 620 -10.93 -10.65 23.33
CA ARG A 620 -11.77 -11.35 24.33
C ARG A 620 -12.97 -12.04 23.70
N ALA A 621 -13.68 -11.35 22.81
CA ALA A 621 -14.83 -11.92 22.12
C ALA A 621 -14.45 -13.10 21.21
N LEU A 622 -13.29 -13.04 20.54
CA LEU A 622 -12.77 -14.15 19.74
C LEU A 622 -12.43 -15.37 20.60
N ILE A 623 -11.80 -15.20 21.76
CA ILE A 623 -11.52 -16.29 22.70
C ILE A 623 -12.84 -16.90 23.20
N GLU A 624 -13.84 -16.09 23.54
CA GLU A 624 -15.16 -16.57 23.93
C GLU A 624 -15.87 -17.36 22.81
N SER A 625 -15.57 -17.05 21.53
CA SER A 625 -16.10 -17.76 20.37
C SER A 625 -15.41 -19.11 20.07
N GLY A 626 -14.30 -19.41 20.76
CA GLY A 626 -13.56 -20.66 20.62
C GLY A 626 -12.17 -20.55 19.99
N VAL A 627 -11.64 -19.33 19.83
CA VAL A 627 -10.24 -19.10 19.46
C VAL A 627 -9.34 -19.46 20.65
N ALA A 628 -8.26 -20.21 20.41
CA ALA A 628 -7.38 -20.68 21.46
C ALA A 628 -6.40 -19.61 21.97
N ALA A 629 -5.92 -18.73 21.07
CA ALA A 629 -5.04 -17.61 21.43
C ALA A 629 -5.13 -16.48 20.39
N VAL A 630 -4.90 -15.25 20.86
CA VAL A 630 -4.82 -14.06 20.01
C VAL A 630 -3.49 -13.35 20.28
N TYR A 631 -2.70 -13.11 19.22
CA TYR A 631 -1.41 -12.40 19.28
C TYR A 631 -1.52 -11.07 18.55
N THR A 632 -1.00 -10.03 19.18
CA THR A 632 -1.03 -8.65 18.69
C THR A 632 0.39 -8.11 18.56
N PRO A 633 0.61 -6.90 18.03
CA PRO A 633 1.94 -6.27 18.00
C PRO A 633 2.62 -6.08 19.36
N LYS A 634 1.90 -6.25 20.48
CA LYS A 634 2.49 -6.31 21.83
C LYS A 634 3.34 -7.58 22.03
N ASP A 635 2.97 -8.66 21.37
CA ASP A 635 3.64 -9.96 21.42
C ASP A 635 4.75 -9.97 20.37
N PHE A 636 5.84 -9.26 20.61
CA PHE A 636 6.86 -9.04 19.59
C PHE A 636 7.84 -10.22 19.43
N SER A 637 7.99 -11.08 20.45
CA SER A 637 8.88 -12.23 20.43
C SER A 637 8.25 -13.43 19.72
N LEU A 638 8.62 -13.67 18.46
CA LEU A 638 8.14 -14.86 17.74
C LEU A 638 8.60 -16.17 18.38
N THR A 639 9.71 -16.17 19.11
CA THR A 639 10.20 -17.33 19.85
C THR A 639 9.26 -17.70 20.99
N GLU A 640 8.77 -16.73 21.75
CA GLU A 640 7.78 -16.93 22.81
C GLU A 640 6.43 -17.37 22.22
N ILE A 641 5.97 -16.72 21.16
CA ILE A 641 4.76 -17.11 20.43
C ILE A 641 4.82 -18.58 19.99
N MET A 642 5.96 -19.03 19.43
CA MET A 642 6.10 -20.44 19.02
C MET A 642 6.05 -21.39 20.21
N ALA A 643 6.65 -21.04 21.34
CA ALA A 643 6.58 -21.85 22.56
C ALA A 643 5.12 -21.95 23.07
N ASP A 644 4.39 -20.85 23.08
CA ASP A 644 2.97 -20.83 23.47
C ASP A 644 2.10 -21.66 22.52
N ILE A 645 2.35 -21.60 21.20
CA ILE A 645 1.63 -22.40 20.21
C ILE A 645 1.83 -23.89 20.44
N VAL A 646 3.08 -24.32 20.74
CA VAL A 646 3.36 -25.73 21.12
C VAL A 646 2.56 -26.15 22.35
N GLU A 647 2.47 -25.28 23.37
CA GLU A 647 1.66 -25.57 24.55
C GLU A 647 0.15 -25.68 24.24
N VAL A 648 -0.35 -24.80 23.36
CA VAL A 648 -1.75 -24.81 22.89
C VAL A 648 -2.06 -26.14 22.19
N ILE A 649 -1.18 -26.58 21.28
CA ILE A 649 -1.33 -27.84 20.55
C ILE A 649 -1.29 -29.04 21.54
N ARG A 650 -0.32 -29.06 22.43
CA ARG A 650 -0.19 -30.16 23.44
C ARG A 650 -1.45 -30.27 24.28
N LYS A 651 -1.99 -29.16 24.75
CA LYS A 651 -3.23 -29.15 25.54
C LYS A 651 -4.43 -29.65 24.73
N ALA A 652 -4.54 -29.28 23.47
CA ALA A 652 -5.64 -29.67 22.59
C ALA A 652 -5.60 -31.18 22.25
N ASN A 653 -4.41 -31.78 22.18
CA ASN A 653 -4.20 -33.16 21.77
C ASN A 653 -3.85 -34.11 22.96
N ASP A 654 -4.04 -33.68 24.20
CA ASP A 654 -3.69 -34.45 25.43
C ASP A 654 -2.24 -34.98 25.42
N LEU A 655 -1.32 -34.28 24.78
CA LEU A 655 0.10 -34.61 24.71
C LEU A 655 0.82 -34.04 25.94
N THR A 656 1.40 -34.91 26.77
CA THR A 656 2.13 -34.54 28.00
C THR A 656 3.56 -34.09 27.70
#